data_02c9927fd7f6b206d891ca2f00d1992c
#
_entry.id   02c9927fd7f6b206d891ca2f00d1992c
#
_cell.length_a   1.000
_cell.length_b   1.000
_cell.length_c   1.000
_cell.angle_alpha   90.00
_cell.angle_beta   90.00
_cell.angle_gamma   90.00
#
_symmetry.space_group_name_H-M   'P 1'
#
loop_
_entity.id
_entity.type
_entity.pdbx_description
1 polymer ?
#
loop_
_entity_poly.entity_id
_entity_poly.type
_entity_poly.pdbx_seq_one_letter_code
_entity_poly.pdbx_strand_id
1 'polypeptide(L)'
;MEQPISYELLNKIDSPEDLRHLPIESLPEVCQELRDKIIDELSRNPGHFGSSLGVIELTVALHYIFNTPYDRIVWDVGHQAYGHKILTGRRDRFCTNRKLNGLCPFPSPSESEYDTFTCGHASNSISVALGMAVAAARKGEENRHVVAVIGDGSMSGGLAFEGLNNASSTPNNLLIILNDNNMAIDRSVGGMKQYLLNLQTSEGYNRLRYNISKKLHQWGVLNEERRKSLIRFNNSLKSVLTQQQNIFEGMNIRYFGPVDGHDVFALAKVLKEIKDMKGPKLLHIHTIKGKGFKPAEEAATIWHAPGIFDKETGERIVNDTSGMPPLFQDVFGKTLLELAKKNDKIIGVTPAMPTGCSMNILMKAMPDRAFDVGIAEGHAVTFSGGMAKEGLLPFCNIYSSFMQRAYDNIIHDIAIQKLNVVLCLDRAGLVGEDGPTHHGVFDLAYLRPIPNLTIASPYDEQELRRLMYTAQLPNQGPFVIRYPRGRGVLTNWECPLEAVEVGKGRKLKDGSDLAVITIGPIGNTAAKAITEAENTHNCSIAHYDLRFLKPLDEALLHEIGKKFSRIITIEDGVLKGGMGSAVLEFMSDNNYPPMVKRMGIPDHFIQHGPVNALYSICGIDQTGIYNTLIHILNS
;
A
#
# COMPACT_ATOMS: atom_id res chain seq x y z
N MET A 1 23.86 -7.07 30.02
CA MET A 1 24.26 -6.77 28.63
C MET A 1 24.28 -8.11 27.93
N GLU A 2 23.29 -8.36 27.06
CA GLU A 2 23.29 -9.57 26.22
C GLU A 2 24.52 -9.53 25.32
N GLN A 3 25.23 -10.64 25.21
CA GLN A 3 26.32 -10.76 24.24
C GLN A 3 25.72 -10.57 22.83
N PRO A 4 26.34 -9.76 21.95
CA PRO A 4 25.84 -9.61 20.58
C PRO A 4 25.82 -10.98 19.90
N ILE A 5 24.67 -11.35 19.32
CA ILE A 5 24.54 -12.58 18.53
C ILE A 5 25.58 -12.49 17.39
N SER A 6 26.48 -13.46 17.34
CA SER A 6 27.47 -13.54 16.27
C SER A 6 26.90 -14.35 15.12
N TYR A 7 26.80 -13.74 13.94
CA TYR A 7 26.38 -14.41 12.70
C TYR A 7 27.65 -14.79 11.92
N GLU A 8 28.02 -16.05 11.91
CA GLU A 8 29.32 -16.48 11.36
C GLU A 8 29.39 -16.37 9.84
N LEU A 9 28.32 -16.74 9.14
CA LEU A 9 28.24 -16.69 7.67
C LEU A 9 27.71 -15.36 7.17
N LEU A 10 26.64 -14.84 7.77
CA LEU A 10 25.99 -13.59 7.34
C LEU A 10 26.95 -12.39 7.46
N ASN A 11 27.83 -12.38 8.46
CA ASN A 11 28.84 -11.33 8.62
C ASN A 11 29.93 -11.31 7.52
N LYS A 12 30.04 -12.39 6.74
CA LYS A 12 30.96 -12.50 5.59
C LYS A 12 30.30 -12.13 4.26
N ILE A 13 29.00 -11.83 4.27
CA ILE A 13 28.21 -11.53 3.07
C ILE A 13 27.94 -10.02 3.04
N ASP A 14 28.77 -9.26 2.33
CA ASP A 14 28.57 -7.84 2.09
C ASP A 14 27.83 -7.59 0.77
N SER A 15 27.87 -8.56 -0.14
CA SER A 15 27.20 -8.51 -1.44
C SER A 15 26.68 -9.90 -1.86
N PRO A 16 25.78 -9.97 -2.84
CA PRO A 16 25.37 -11.25 -3.42
C PRO A 16 26.53 -12.06 -4.04
N GLU A 17 27.62 -11.42 -4.40
CA GLU A 17 28.82 -12.09 -4.91
C GLU A 17 29.45 -12.97 -3.83
N ASP A 18 29.57 -12.45 -2.61
CA ASP A 18 30.10 -13.21 -1.46
C ASP A 18 29.23 -14.43 -1.16
N LEU A 19 27.90 -14.27 -1.24
CA LEU A 19 26.97 -15.39 -1.06
C LEU A 19 27.19 -16.48 -2.12
N ARG A 20 27.43 -16.11 -3.39
CA ARG A 20 27.68 -17.08 -4.48
C ARG A 20 28.99 -17.84 -4.34
N HIS A 21 29.95 -17.33 -3.57
CA HIS A 21 31.21 -18.02 -3.27
C HIS A 21 31.07 -19.06 -2.15
N LEU A 22 29.99 -19.05 -1.39
CA LEU A 22 29.77 -20.06 -0.35
C LEU A 22 29.38 -21.41 -0.97
N PRO A 23 29.77 -22.55 -0.34
CA PRO A 23 29.28 -23.85 -0.74
C PRO A 23 27.77 -23.93 -0.54
N ILE A 24 27.08 -24.65 -1.44
CA ILE A 24 25.62 -24.75 -1.42
C ILE A 24 25.11 -25.34 -0.10
N GLU A 25 25.89 -26.19 0.54
CA GLU A 25 25.59 -26.84 1.83
C GLU A 25 25.47 -25.84 2.98
N SER A 26 26.06 -24.64 2.85
CA SER A 26 25.99 -23.56 3.85
C SER A 26 24.71 -22.73 3.76
N LEU A 27 23.92 -22.83 2.67
CA LEU A 27 22.75 -21.99 2.46
C LEU A 27 21.67 -22.12 3.54
N PRO A 28 21.38 -23.31 4.10
CA PRO A 28 20.43 -23.42 5.21
C PRO A 28 20.86 -22.62 6.46
N GLU A 29 22.15 -22.58 6.76
CA GLU A 29 22.69 -21.81 7.88
C GLU A 29 22.60 -20.31 7.61
N VAL A 30 22.92 -19.86 6.38
CA VAL A 30 22.71 -18.47 5.95
C VAL A 30 21.23 -18.08 6.09
N CYS A 31 20.29 -18.95 5.69
CA CYS A 31 18.86 -18.72 5.86
C CYS A 31 18.49 -18.55 7.34
N GLN A 32 19.03 -19.38 8.21
CA GLN A 32 18.75 -19.31 9.65
C GLN A 32 19.31 -18.01 10.26
N GLU A 33 20.57 -17.68 10.00
CA GLU A 33 21.20 -16.45 10.49
C GLU A 33 20.46 -15.20 9.98
N LEU A 34 20.01 -15.19 8.71
CA LEU A 34 19.24 -14.11 8.13
C LEU A 34 17.88 -13.96 8.80
N ARG A 35 17.21 -15.07 9.13
CA ARG A 35 15.95 -15.10 9.88
C ARG A 35 16.14 -14.51 11.27
N ASP A 36 17.14 -14.99 12.00
CA ASP A 36 17.43 -14.55 13.36
C ASP A 36 17.78 -13.05 13.39
N LYS A 37 18.55 -12.57 12.41
CA LYS A 37 18.85 -11.14 12.25
C LYS A 37 17.59 -10.30 12.04
N ILE A 38 16.66 -10.75 11.20
CA ILE A 38 15.39 -10.04 10.95
C ILE A 38 14.52 -10.05 12.22
N ILE A 39 14.42 -11.17 12.93
CA ILE A 39 13.67 -11.25 14.18
C ILE A 39 14.26 -10.30 15.22
N ASP A 40 15.56 -10.34 15.42
CA ASP A 40 16.26 -9.49 16.40
C ASP A 40 16.06 -7.99 16.10
N GLU A 41 16.23 -7.56 14.86
CA GLU A 41 16.08 -6.15 14.49
C GLU A 41 14.62 -5.68 14.57
N LEU A 42 13.67 -6.46 14.04
CA LEU A 42 12.28 -6.05 14.00
C LEU A 42 11.56 -6.15 15.33
N SER A 43 12.09 -6.88 16.30
CA SER A 43 11.59 -6.87 17.68
C SER A 43 11.70 -5.48 18.31
N ARG A 44 12.72 -4.71 17.93
CA ARG A 44 13.04 -3.36 18.45
C ARG A 44 12.72 -2.23 17.47
N ASN A 45 12.80 -2.49 16.17
CA ASN A 45 12.55 -1.53 15.10
C ASN A 45 11.43 -2.05 14.19
N PRO A 46 10.16 -1.75 14.47
CA PRO A 46 9.01 -2.36 13.82
C PRO A 46 8.97 -2.19 12.30
N GLY A 47 8.55 -3.24 11.59
CA GLY A 47 8.42 -3.26 10.13
C GLY A 47 7.55 -4.41 9.64
N HIS A 48 7.67 -4.75 8.34
CA HIS A 48 6.96 -5.86 7.69
C HIS A 48 7.61 -7.20 8.08
N PHE A 49 7.09 -7.83 9.12
CA PHE A 49 7.70 -8.98 9.77
C PHE A 49 7.38 -10.30 9.07
N GLY A 50 6.13 -10.72 9.10
CA GLY A 50 5.73 -12.06 8.65
C GLY A 50 6.00 -12.31 7.17
N SER A 51 5.83 -11.29 6.31
CA SER A 51 6.10 -11.40 4.88
C SER A 51 7.60 -11.59 4.57
N SER A 52 8.48 -10.91 5.32
CA SER A 52 9.94 -11.06 5.15
C SER A 52 10.42 -12.44 5.61
N LEU A 53 9.90 -12.96 6.72
CA LEU A 53 10.25 -14.31 7.20
C LEU A 53 9.76 -15.41 6.26
N GLY A 54 8.64 -15.18 5.57
CA GLY A 54 8.06 -16.16 4.65
C GLY A 54 8.87 -16.40 3.36
N VAL A 55 9.87 -15.56 3.05
CA VAL A 55 10.63 -15.64 1.79
C VAL A 55 12.15 -15.66 1.97
N ILE A 56 12.62 -16.05 3.13
CA ILE A 56 14.07 -16.11 3.43
C ILE A 56 14.78 -17.04 2.44
N GLU A 57 14.34 -18.27 2.33
CA GLU A 57 14.95 -19.30 1.47
C GLU A 57 14.89 -18.89 0.00
N LEU A 58 13.75 -18.33 -0.44
CA LEU A 58 13.62 -17.77 -1.79
C LEU A 58 14.63 -16.65 -2.05
N THR A 59 14.78 -15.72 -1.09
CA THR A 59 15.69 -14.57 -1.23
C THR A 59 17.14 -15.03 -1.36
N VAL A 60 17.55 -15.97 -0.50
CA VAL A 60 18.90 -16.57 -0.56
C VAL A 60 19.11 -17.31 -1.87
N ALA A 61 18.17 -18.15 -2.30
CA ALA A 61 18.26 -18.89 -3.56
C ALA A 61 18.33 -17.96 -4.79
N LEU A 62 17.56 -16.86 -4.80
CA LEU A 62 17.60 -15.86 -5.88
C LEU A 62 18.99 -15.21 -6.00
N HIS A 63 19.55 -14.71 -4.90
CA HIS A 63 20.85 -14.06 -4.93
C HIS A 63 22.02 -15.04 -5.12
N TYR A 64 21.80 -16.31 -4.81
CA TYR A 64 22.78 -17.37 -5.09
C TYR A 64 22.82 -17.77 -6.58
N ILE A 65 21.67 -17.80 -7.26
CA ILE A 65 21.54 -18.30 -8.65
C ILE A 65 21.67 -17.19 -9.69
N PHE A 66 21.17 -15.98 -9.41
CA PHE A 66 21.18 -14.86 -10.35
C PHE A 66 22.32 -13.89 -10.06
N ASN A 67 22.96 -13.41 -11.13
CA ASN A 67 24.09 -12.49 -11.04
C ASN A 67 23.62 -11.04 -10.88
N THR A 68 22.98 -10.74 -9.74
CA THR A 68 22.57 -9.36 -9.41
C THR A 68 23.79 -8.49 -9.11
N PRO A 69 23.81 -7.19 -9.49
CA PRO A 69 22.69 -6.41 -10.05
C PRO A 69 22.55 -6.50 -11.59
N TYR A 70 23.43 -7.23 -12.30
CA TYR A 70 23.30 -7.42 -13.76
C TYR A 70 21.96 -8.08 -14.10
N ASP A 71 21.63 -9.21 -13.49
CA ASP A 71 20.29 -9.79 -13.50
C ASP A 71 19.35 -8.94 -12.67
N ARG A 72 18.08 -8.86 -13.03
CA ARG A 72 17.10 -7.98 -12.43
C ARG A 72 16.07 -8.77 -11.62
N ILE A 73 15.91 -8.42 -10.35
CA ILE A 73 14.84 -8.94 -9.48
C ILE A 73 13.89 -7.80 -9.17
N VAL A 74 12.62 -7.94 -9.56
CA VAL A 74 11.55 -6.98 -9.30
C VAL A 74 10.63 -7.56 -8.22
N TRP A 75 10.62 -6.94 -7.05
CA TRP A 75 9.75 -7.31 -5.94
C TRP A 75 8.40 -6.62 -6.08
N ASP A 76 7.31 -7.40 -6.03
CA ASP A 76 5.95 -6.84 -5.94
C ASP A 76 5.70 -6.33 -4.53
N VAL A 77 5.16 -5.11 -4.37
CA VAL A 77 5.05 -4.40 -3.08
C VAL A 77 6.41 -4.13 -2.43
N GLY A 78 7.25 -5.14 -2.25
CA GLY A 78 8.55 -5.04 -1.61
C GLY A 78 8.54 -5.14 -0.08
N HIS A 79 7.39 -5.40 0.53
CA HIS A 79 7.26 -5.61 1.97
C HIS A 79 7.93 -6.90 2.48
N GLN A 80 8.27 -7.82 1.58
CA GLN A 80 8.98 -9.07 1.85
C GLN A 80 10.50 -8.96 1.62
N ALA A 81 11.03 -7.79 1.24
CA ALA A 81 12.39 -7.63 0.74
C ALA A 81 13.45 -7.28 1.80
N TYR A 82 13.21 -7.54 3.09
CA TYR A 82 14.21 -7.22 4.12
C TYR A 82 15.44 -8.12 4.04
N GLY A 83 15.28 -9.41 3.75
CA GLY A 83 16.39 -10.30 3.47
C GLY A 83 17.23 -9.84 2.27
N HIS A 84 16.56 -9.36 1.20
CA HIS A 84 17.22 -8.75 0.05
C HIS A 84 18.08 -7.54 0.45
N LYS A 85 17.55 -6.62 1.26
CA LYS A 85 18.35 -5.47 1.75
C LYS A 85 19.60 -5.89 2.53
N ILE A 86 19.45 -6.87 3.42
CA ILE A 86 20.55 -7.37 4.26
C ILE A 86 21.64 -8.01 3.39
N LEU A 87 21.27 -8.83 2.41
CA LEU A 87 22.22 -9.53 1.53
C LEU A 87 22.85 -8.62 0.44
N THR A 88 22.38 -7.39 0.31
CA THR A 88 22.86 -6.42 -0.70
C THR A 88 23.52 -5.19 -0.10
N GLY A 89 24.36 -5.38 0.92
CA GLY A 89 25.24 -4.36 1.49
C GLY A 89 24.61 -3.44 2.53
N ARG A 90 23.37 -3.74 3.00
CA ARG A 90 22.66 -2.88 3.96
C ARG A 90 22.51 -3.52 5.34
N ARG A 91 23.18 -4.65 5.59
CA ARG A 91 23.15 -5.41 6.86
C ARG A 91 23.40 -4.53 8.09
N ASP A 92 24.49 -3.77 8.06
CA ASP A 92 24.95 -3.00 9.23
C ASP A 92 24.13 -1.74 9.47
N ARG A 93 23.44 -1.26 8.42
CA ARG A 93 22.53 -0.12 8.48
C ARG A 93 21.07 -0.53 8.67
N PHE A 94 20.76 -1.83 8.72
CA PHE A 94 19.38 -2.29 8.74
C PHE A 94 18.59 -1.83 9.98
N CYS A 95 19.27 -1.57 11.10
CA CYS A 95 18.71 -0.95 12.30
C CYS A 95 18.12 0.46 12.07
N THR A 96 18.42 1.10 10.94
CA THR A 96 17.86 2.40 10.54
C THR A 96 16.67 2.28 9.58
N ASN A 97 16.25 1.06 9.24
CA ASN A 97 15.15 0.84 8.30
C ASN A 97 13.86 1.53 8.78
N ARG A 98 13.19 2.28 7.90
CA ARG A 98 11.97 3.06 8.18
C ARG A 98 12.16 4.29 9.09
N LYS A 99 13.36 4.55 9.58
CA LYS A 99 13.66 5.75 10.39
C LYS A 99 14.00 6.93 9.47
N LEU A 100 13.71 8.13 9.95
CA LEU A 100 14.06 9.37 9.24
C LEU A 100 15.56 9.40 8.91
N ASN A 101 15.91 9.69 7.66
CA ASN A 101 17.27 9.64 7.13
C ASN A 101 17.94 8.24 7.18
N GLY A 102 17.19 7.20 7.48
CA GLY A 102 17.62 5.81 7.45
C GLY A 102 17.28 5.11 6.13
N LEU A 103 17.30 3.77 6.17
CA LEU A 103 16.94 2.97 5.00
C LEU A 103 15.44 3.10 4.69
N CYS A 104 15.12 3.13 3.40
CA CYS A 104 13.75 3.15 2.89
C CYS A 104 12.93 1.94 3.37
N PRO A 105 11.62 2.08 3.57
CA PRO A 105 10.76 0.96 3.98
C PRO A 105 10.67 -0.15 2.93
N PHE A 106 10.79 0.22 1.65
CA PHE A 106 10.73 -0.68 0.49
C PHE A 106 11.98 -0.53 -0.36
N PRO A 107 12.29 -1.49 -1.26
CA PRO A 107 13.35 -1.33 -2.24
C PRO A 107 13.19 -0.05 -3.06
N SER A 108 14.29 0.69 -3.22
CA SER A 108 14.33 1.95 -3.97
C SER A 108 15.65 2.08 -4.74
N PRO A 109 15.62 2.32 -6.06
CA PRO A 109 16.83 2.51 -6.87
C PRO A 109 17.73 3.65 -6.40
N SER A 110 17.19 4.62 -5.66
CA SER A 110 17.97 5.69 -5.05
C SER A 110 18.79 5.25 -3.84
N GLU A 111 18.48 4.07 -3.27
CA GLU A 111 19.14 3.54 -2.07
C GLU A 111 20.22 2.52 -2.45
N SER A 112 19.99 1.71 -3.47
CA SER A 112 20.90 0.63 -3.88
C SER A 112 20.73 0.26 -5.37
N GLU A 113 21.85 -0.06 -6.03
CA GLU A 113 21.85 -0.58 -7.40
C GLU A 113 21.17 -1.95 -7.55
N TYR A 114 21.03 -2.69 -6.44
CA TYR A 114 20.31 -3.96 -6.39
C TYR A 114 18.80 -3.78 -6.34
N ASP A 115 18.31 -2.61 -5.98
CA ASP A 115 16.90 -2.27 -5.96
C ASP A 115 16.45 -1.87 -7.37
N THR A 116 16.01 -2.85 -8.14
CA THR A 116 15.77 -2.72 -9.58
C THR A 116 14.69 -1.71 -9.94
N PHE A 117 13.66 -1.58 -9.12
CA PHE A 117 12.53 -0.68 -9.33
C PHE A 117 11.94 -0.22 -7.99
N THR A 118 11.32 0.97 -7.97
CA THR A 118 10.63 1.47 -6.78
C THR A 118 9.45 0.58 -6.44
N CYS A 119 9.42 0.10 -5.20
CA CYS A 119 8.36 -0.75 -4.66
C CYS A 119 7.43 0.04 -3.73
N GLY A 120 6.34 -0.57 -3.29
CA GLY A 120 5.33 -0.02 -2.36
C GLY A 120 3.91 -0.38 -2.74
N HIS A 121 3.58 -0.43 -4.04
CA HIS A 121 2.26 -0.78 -4.56
C HIS A 121 2.25 -2.17 -5.19
N ALA A 122 1.14 -2.89 -5.01
CA ALA A 122 0.96 -4.27 -5.48
C ALA A 122 0.68 -4.36 -6.99
N SER A 123 0.90 -5.54 -7.55
CA SER A 123 0.45 -5.98 -8.89
C SER A 123 1.23 -5.41 -10.08
N ASN A 124 2.29 -4.59 -9.86
CA ASN A 124 3.03 -3.96 -10.94
C ASN A 124 4.28 -4.74 -11.40
N SER A 125 4.77 -5.68 -10.60
CA SER A 125 6.05 -6.35 -10.82
C SER A 125 6.14 -7.08 -12.15
N ILE A 126 5.08 -7.76 -12.59
CA ILE A 126 5.05 -8.51 -13.86
C ILE A 126 5.22 -7.54 -15.03
N SER A 127 4.47 -6.44 -15.07
CA SER A 127 4.56 -5.44 -16.14
C SER A 127 5.92 -4.76 -16.18
N VAL A 128 6.49 -4.40 -15.02
CA VAL A 128 7.82 -3.81 -14.91
C VAL A 128 8.89 -4.79 -15.41
N ALA A 129 8.88 -6.02 -14.91
CA ALA A 129 9.85 -7.04 -15.29
C ALA A 129 9.73 -7.44 -16.78
N LEU A 130 8.51 -7.49 -17.31
CA LEU A 130 8.29 -7.72 -18.76
C LEU A 130 8.93 -6.60 -19.58
N GLY A 131 8.71 -5.34 -19.21
CA GLY A 131 9.34 -4.21 -19.89
C GLY A 131 10.87 -4.30 -19.89
N MET A 132 11.47 -4.70 -18.75
CA MET A 132 12.92 -4.91 -18.64
C MET A 132 13.41 -6.09 -19.49
N ALA A 133 12.67 -7.22 -19.51
CA ALA A 133 13.03 -8.39 -20.32
C ALA A 133 12.97 -8.07 -21.82
N VAL A 134 11.97 -7.33 -22.26
CA VAL A 134 11.85 -6.84 -23.65
C VAL A 134 12.99 -5.90 -24.01
N ALA A 135 13.34 -4.97 -23.08
CA ALA A 135 14.46 -4.05 -23.30
C ALA A 135 15.80 -4.79 -23.40
N ALA A 136 16.04 -5.79 -22.56
CA ALA A 136 17.23 -6.64 -22.62
C ALA A 136 17.33 -7.37 -23.98
N ALA A 137 16.24 -7.99 -24.43
CA ALA A 137 16.17 -8.65 -25.71
C ALA A 137 16.46 -7.70 -26.89
N ARG A 138 15.92 -6.47 -26.86
CA ARG A 138 16.16 -5.43 -27.88
C ARG A 138 17.59 -4.93 -27.90
N LYS A 139 18.29 -4.94 -26.76
CA LYS A 139 19.70 -4.55 -26.64
C LYS A 139 20.66 -5.70 -26.98
N GLY A 140 20.17 -6.90 -27.27
CA GLY A 140 21.01 -8.08 -27.47
C GLY A 140 21.63 -8.63 -26.20
N GLU A 141 21.09 -8.30 -25.02
CA GLU A 141 21.55 -8.78 -23.71
C GLU A 141 20.91 -10.15 -23.41
N GLU A 142 21.15 -11.15 -24.26
CA GLU A 142 20.51 -12.47 -24.19
C GLU A 142 20.77 -13.22 -22.86
N ASN A 143 21.89 -12.93 -22.21
CA ASN A 143 22.29 -13.56 -20.96
C ASN A 143 21.76 -12.83 -19.71
N ARG A 144 21.01 -11.74 -19.87
CA ARG A 144 20.39 -11.04 -18.75
C ARG A 144 19.07 -11.71 -18.37
N HIS A 145 18.97 -12.12 -17.11
CA HIS A 145 17.74 -12.66 -16.55
C HIS A 145 16.93 -11.57 -15.87
N VAL A 146 15.61 -11.66 -16.01
CA VAL A 146 14.66 -10.76 -15.33
C VAL A 146 13.64 -11.61 -14.59
N VAL A 147 13.51 -11.36 -13.29
CA VAL A 147 12.65 -12.10 -12.37
C VAL A 147 11.65 -11.16 -11.74
N ALA A 148 10.37 -11.48 -11.81
CA ALA A 148 9.30 -10.83 -11.03
C ALA A 148 8.91 -11.74 -9.86
N VAL A 149 8.93 -11.22 -8.63
CA VAL A 149 8.44 -11.95 -7.44
C VAL A 149 7.14 -11.32 -7.00
N ILE A 150 6.04 -12.07 -7.12
CA ILE A 150 4.67 -11.61 -6.84
C ILE A 150 3.97 -12.54 -5.86
N GLY A 151 3.24 -11.96 -4.89
CA GLY A 151 2.41 -12.73 -3.95
C GLY A 151 1.03 -13.06 -4.55
N ASP A 152 0.40 -14.13 -4.01
CA ASP A 152 -0.95 -14.56 -4.40
C ASP A 152 -2.00 -13.46 -4.23
N GLY A 153 -1.92 -12.65 -3.17
CA GLY A 153 -2.79 -11.48 -2.97
C GLY A 153 -2.66 -10.45 -4.09
N SER A 154 -1.43 -10.14 -4.51
CA SER A 154 -1.16 -9.18 -5.59
C SER A 154 -1.59 -9.69 -6.97
N MET A 155 -1.70 -11.01 -7.15
CA MET A 155 -2.22 -11.61 -8.38
C MET A 155 -3.71 -11.31 -8.61
N SER A 156 -4.46 -10.85 -7.61
CA SER A 156 -5.85 -10.44 -7.78
C SER A 156 -6.02 -9.08 -8.47
N GLY A 157 -4.96 -8.27 -8.57
CA GLY A 157 -5.00 -6.98 -9.23
C GLY A 157 -5.02 -7.06 -10.76
N GLY A 158 -5.83 -6.22 -11.41
CA GLY A 158 -5.99 -6.20 -12.88
C GLY A 158 -4.67 -6.06 -13.63
N LEU A 159 -3.77 -5.17 -13.17
CA LEU A 159 -2.46 -4.94 -13.80
C LEU A 159 -1.58 -6.20 -13.85
N ALA A 160 -1.70 -7.10 -12.86
CA ALA A 160 -0.99 -8.38 -12.89
C ALA A 160 -1.49 -9.27 -14.05
N PHE A 161 -2.81 -9.32 -14.28
CA PHE A 161 -3.41 -10.04 -15.42
C PHE A 161 -3.06 -9.40 -16.76
N GLU A 162 -3.04 -8.07 -16.85
CA GLU A 162 -2.60 -7.34 -18.05
C GLU A 162 -1.14 -7.69 -18.38
N GLY A 163 -0.27 -7.71 -17.36
CA GLY A 163 1.12 -8.13 -17.48
C GLY A 163 1.26 -9.56 -17.98
N LEU A 164 0.52 -10.52 -17.41
CA LEU A 164 0.49 -11.92 -17.84
C LEU A 164 0.01 -12.07 -19.29
N ASN A 165 -1.10 -11.42 -19.63
CA ASN A 165 -1.66 -11.45 -20.97
C ASN A 165 -0.65 -10.94 -22.01
N ASN A 166 0.07 -9.86 -21.69
CA ASN A 166 1.07 -9.29 -22.59
C ASN A 166 2.35 -10.16 -22.66
N ALA A 167 2.79 -10.75 -21.53
CA ALA A 167 3.93 -11.65 -21.49
C ALA A 167 3.76 -12.87 -22.41
N SER A 168 2.53 -13.34 -22.58
CA SER A 168 2.22 -14.49 -23.43
C SER A 168 2.42 -14.23 -24.93
N SER A 169 2.29 -12.98 -25.37
CA SER A 169 2.33 -12.58 -26.79
C SER A 169 3.62 -11.85 -27.18
N THR A 170 4.38 -11.33 -26.21
CA THR A 170 5.61 -10.57 -26.46
C THR A 170 6.84 -11.46 -26.29
N PRO A 171 7.78 -11.50 -27.26
CA PRO A 171 9.01 -12.28 -27.13
C PRO A 171 9.84 -11.82 -25.92
N ASN A 172 10.00 -12.69 -24.93
CA ASN A 172 10.73 -12.41 -23.70
C ASN A 172 11.19 -13.71 -23.02
N ASN A 173 12.09 -13.58 -22.03
CA ASN A 173 12.57 -14.68 -21.18
C ASN A 173 12.19 -14.47 -19.71
N LEU A 174 11.13 -13.71 -19.43
CA LEU A 174 10.67 -13.38 -18.08
C LEU A 174 10.44 -14.64 -17.23
N LEU A 175 10.98 -14.63 -16.02
CA LEU A 175 10.63 -15.57 -14.96
C LEU A 175 9.71 -14.86 -13.95
N ILE A 176 8.52 -15.41 -13.75
CA ILE A 176 7.58 -14.96 -12.71
C ILE A 176 7.65 -15.98 -11.58
N ILE A 177 7.88 -15.52 -10.36
CA ILE A 177 7.80 -16.34 -9.15
C ILE A 177 6.53 -15.96 -8.42
N LEU A 178 5.57 -16.87 -8.41
CA LEU A 178 4.33 -16.74 -7.65
C LEU A 178 4.55 -17.32 -6.25
N ASN A 179 4.64 -16.43 -5.28
CA ASN A 179 4.75 -16.79 -3.86
C ASN A 179 3.35 -16.93 -3.25
N ASP A 180 2.90 -18.15 -3.08
CA ASP A 180 1.58 -18.49 -2.57
C ASP A 180 1.65 -18.88 -1.09
N ASN A 181 1.06 -18.07 -0.25
CA ASN A 181 0.92 -18.32 1.19
C ASN A 181 -0.52 -18.12 1.69
N ASN A 182 -1.49 -17.99 0.79
CA ASN A 182 -2.90 -17.74 1.06
C ASN A 182 -3.20 -16.47 1.89
N MET A 183 -2.28 -15.48 1.84
CA MET A 183 -2.38 -14.25 2.63
C MET A 183 -2.04 -13.02 1.79
N ALA A 184 -2.90 -12.01 1.91
CA ALA A 184 -2.55 -10.61 1.62
C ALA A 184 -2.10 -9.93 2.94
N ILE A 185 -2.66 -8.76 3.31
CA ILE A 185 -2.58 -8.25 4.69
C ILE A 185 -3.45 -9.14 5.58
N ASP A 186 -4.72 -9.28 5.21
CA ASP A 186 -5.66 -10.28 5.72
C ASP A 186 -5.64 -11.54 4.83
N ARG A 187 -6.55 -12.48 5.04
CA ARG A 187 -6.63 -13.68 4.19
C ARG A 187 -7.02 -13.31 2.77
N SER A 188 -6.33 -13.86 1.79
CA SER A 188 -6.66 -13.69 0.37
C SER A 188 -8.11 -14.11 0.07
N VAL A 189 -8.77 -13.42 -0.86
CA VAL A 189 -10.18 -13.66 -1.24
C VAL A 189 -10.30 -13.93 -2.74
N GLY A 190 -11.47 -14.43 -3.15
CA GLY A 190 -11.84 -14.58 -4.56
C GLY A 190 -11.48 -15.91 -5.21
N GLY A 191 -11.87 -16.05 -6.48
CA GLY A 191 -11.73 -17.28 -7.26
C GLY A 191 -10.29 -17.71 -7.52
N MET A 192 -9.37 -16.76 -7.65
CA MET A 192 -7.95 -17.05 -7.84
C MET A 192 -7.37 -17.81 -6.66
N LYS A 193 -7.69 -17.41 -5.42
CA LYS A 193 -7.32 -18.16 -4.21
C LYS A 193 -7.77 -19.61 -4.26
N GLN A 194 -9.06 -19.83 -4.57
CA GLN A 194 -9.62 -21.19 -4.64
C GLN A 194 -8.94 -22.00 -5.76
N TYR A 195 -8.64 -21.35 -6.87
CA TYR A 195 -7.93 -21.98 -7.98
C TYR A 195 -6.51 -22.42 -7.59
N LEU A 196 -5.73 -21.56 -6.93
CA LEU A 196 -4.37 -21.88 -6.45
C LEU A 196 -4.40 -22.99 -5.41
N LEU A 197 -5.36 -22.95 -4.47
CA LEU A 197 -5.55 -24.03 -3.49
C LEU A 197 -5.85 -25.37 -4.16
N ASN A 198 -6.69 -25.40 -5.20
CA ASN A 198 -7.00 -26.61 -5.96
C ASN A 198 -5.75 -27.15 -6.69
N LEU A 199 -4.87 -26.29 -7.19
CA LEU A 199 -3.60 -26.70 -7.78
C LEU A 199 -2.67 -27.38 -6.75
N GLN A 200 -2.66 -26.89 -5.51
CA GLN A 200 -1.85 -27.47 -4.44
C GLN A 200 -2.38 -28.84 -3.98
N THR A 201 -3.70 -29.01 -3.93
CA THR A 201 -4.35 -30.18 -3.33
C THR A 201 -4.65 -31.32 -4.33
N SER A 202 -4.45 -31.12 -5.64
CA SER A 202 -4.77 -32.15 -6.62
C SER A 202 -3.77 -33.33 -6.56
N GLU A 203 -4.18 -34.42 -5.93
CA GLU A 203 -3.38 -35.65 -5.79
C GLU A 203 -2.95 -36.24 -7.15
N GLY A 204 -3.79 -36.15 -8.16
CA GLY A 204 -3.50 -36.64 -9.52
C GLY A 204 -2.32 -35.92 -10.15
N TYR A 205 -2.21 -34.61 -9.98
CA TYR A 205 -1.12 -33.79 -10.49
C TYR A 205 0.21 -34.11 -9.77
N ASN A 206 0.18 -34.19 -8.45
CA ASN A 206 1.35 -34.49 -7.63
C ASN A 206 1.88 -35.92 -7.85
N ARG A 207 0.99 -36.91 -7.97
CA ARG A 207 1.36 -38.31 -8.20
C ARG A 207 1.94 -38.57 -9.58
N LEU A 208 1.38 -37.93 -10.61
CA LEU A 208 1.89 -38.03 -11.98
C LEU A 208 3.30 -37.41 -12.11
N ARG A 209 3.52 -36.28 -11.46
CA ARG A 209 4.81 -35.57 -11.43
C ARG A 209 5.90 -36.38 -10.72
N TYR A 210 5.60 -36.99 -9.59
CA TYR A 210 6.54 -37.85 -8.88
C TYR A 210 6.95 -39.07 -9.72
N ASN A 211 6.01 -39.71 -10.41
CA ASN A 211 6.26 -40.86 -11.25
C ASN A 211 7.06 -40.52 -12.51
N ILE A 212 6.85 -39.35 -13.10
CA ILE A 212 7.62 -38.87 -14.27
C ILE A 212 9.05 -38.50 -13.87
N SER A 213 9.24 -37.78 -12.75
CA SER A 213 10.57 -37.46 -12.21
C SER A 213 11.39 -38.72 -11.91
N LYS A 214 10.76 -39.73 -11.32
CA LYS A 214 11.39 -41.01 -10.99
C LYS A 214 11.77 -41.82 -12.26
N LYS A 215 10.95 -41.81 -13.29
CA LYS A 215 11.24 -42.47 -14.58
C LYS A 215 12.31 -41.76 -15.39
N LEU A 216 12.35 -40.40 -15.38
CA LEU A 216 13.38 -39.62 -16.06
C LEU A 216 14.77 -39.80 -15.40
N HIS A 217 14.81 -40.04 -14.10
CA HIS A 217 16.06 -40.38 -13.39
C HIS A 217 16.59 -41.78 -13.70
N GLN A 218 15.70 -42.71 -14.06
CA GLN A 218 16.08 -44.08 -14.42
C GLN A 218 16.53 -44.23 -15.89
N TRP A 219 16.21 -43.24 -16.74
CA TRP A 219 16.55 -43.29 -18.19
C TRP A 219 17.66 -42.28 -18.53
N GLY A 220 18.82 -42.48 -17.95
CA GLY A 220 20.02 -41.63 -18.02
C GLY A 220 20.69 -41.46 -19.42
N VAL A 221 20.02 -41.72 -20.54
CA VAL A 221 20.58 -41.55 -21.88
C VAL A 221 19.52 -41.08 -22.89
N LEU A 222 19.36 -39.77 -23.07
CA LEU A 222 18.63 -39.26 -24.22
C LEU A 222 19.21 -37.92 -24.72
N ASN A 223 19.48 -37.83 -26.03
CA ASN A 223 19.97 -36.71 -26.80
C ASN A 223 19.01 -35.50 -26.73
N GLU A 224 19.52 -34.25 -26.70
CA GLU A 224 18.76 -33.02 -26.45
C GLU A 224 17.54 -32.80 -27.37
N GLU A 225 17.59 -33.20 -28.61
CA GLU A 225 16.45 -33.07 -29.57
C GLU A 225 15.28 -34.01 -29.23
N ARG A 226 15.57 -35.24 -28.84
CA ARG A 226 14.56 -36.19 -28.39
C ARG A 226 13.95 -35.78 -27.06
N ARG A 227 14.71 -35.11 -26.21
CA ARG A 227 14.24 -34.53 -24.96
C ARG A 227 13.22 -33.41 -25.18
N LYS A 228 13.45 -32.53 -26.16
CA LYS A 228 12.50 -31.45 -26.54
C LYS A 228 11.21 -32.01 -27.15
N SER A 229 11.32 -33.06 -27.97
CA SER A 229 10.16 -33.72 -28.58
C SER A 229 9.32 -34.49 -27.56
N LEU A 230 9.95 -35.14 -26.58
CA LEU A 230 9.28 -35.85 -25.48
C LEU A 230 8.61 -34.89 -24.48
N ILE A 231 9.21 -33.72 -24.23
CA ILE A 231 8.59 -32.67 -23.37
C ILE A 231 7.35 -32.09 -24.07
N ARG A 232 7.41 -31.83 -25.40
CA ARG A 232 6.23 -31.38 -26.16
C ARG A 232 5.14 -32.45 -26.21
N PHE A 233 5.50 -33.70 -26.46
CA PHE A 233 4.58 -34.84 -26.51
C PHE A 233 3.94 -35.10 -25.13
N ASN A 234 4.71 -35.00 -24.03
CA ASN A 234 4.22 -35.14 -22.67
C ASN A 234 3.27 -34.00 -22.25
N ASN A 235 3.56 -32.76 -22.71
CA ASN A 235 2.66 -31.64 -22.47
C ASN A 235 1.35 -31.77 -23.25
N SER A 236 1.40 -32.26 -24.48
CA SER A 236 0.21 -32.55 -25.30
C SER A 236 -0.61 -33.73 -24.73
N LEU A 237 0.05 -34.79 -24.24
CA LEU A 237 -0.64 -35.90 -23.56
C LEU A 237 -1.25 -35.51 -22.23
N LYS A 238 -0.60 -34.61 -21.48
CA LYS A 238 -1.14 -34.08 -20.22
C LYS A 238 -2.42 -33.29 -20.43
N SER A 239 -2.49 -32.44 -21.45
CA SER A 239 -3.70 -31.66 -21.77
C SER A 239 -4.90 -32.53 -22.14
N VAL A 240 -4.63 -33.69 -22.74
CA VAL A 240 -5.67 -34.66 -23.15
C VAL A 240 -6.11 -35.57 -21.99
N LEU A 241 -5.19 -35.91 -21.07
CA LEU A 241 -5.46 -36.86 -19.99
C LEU A 241 -6.00 -36.22 -18.69
N THR A 242 -5.76 -34.92 -18.45
CA THR A 242 -6.15 -34.27 -17.20
C THR A 242 -7.36 -33.33 -17.29
N GLN A 243 -7.92 -33.09 -18.46
CA GLN A 243 -9.06 -32.15 -18.69
C GLN A 243 -8.97 -30.76 -18.01
N GLN A 244 -7.88 -30.44 -17.35
CA GLN A 244 -7.64 -29.16 -16.68
C GLN A 244 -6.36 -28.52 -17.17
N GLN A 245 -6.46 -27.69 -18.21
CA GLN A 245 -5.38 -26.76 -18.52
C GLN A 245 -5.25 -25.76 -17.35
N ASN A 246 -4.04 -25.64 -16.84
CA ASN A 246 -3.66 -24.57 -15.93
C ASN A 246 -3.84 -23.22 -16.67
N ILE A 247 -4.44 -22.21 -16.02
CA ILE A 247 -4.68 -20.90 -16.61
C ILE A 247 -3.41 -20.28 -17.23
N PHE A 248 -2.26 -20.48 -16.60
CA PHE A 248 -0.97 -19.97 -17.08
C PHE A 248 -0.51 -20.68 -18.36
N GLU A 249 -0.64 -21.99 -18.41
CA GLU A 249 -0.33 -22.78 -19.62
C GLU A 249 -1.31 -22.47 -20.76
N GLY A 250 -2.57 -22.21 -20.45
CA GLY A 250 -3.58 -21.72 -21.40
C GLY A 250 -3.19 -20.37 -22.01
N MET A 251 -2.42 -19.56 -21.30
CA MET A 251 -1.84 -18.29 -21.75
C MET A 251 -0.44 -18.45 -22.38
N ASN A 252 0.03 -19.66 -22.72
CA ASN A 252 1.38 -19.95 -23.22
C ASN A 252 2.53 -19.57 -22.27
N ILE A 253 2.28 -19.47 -20.98
CA ILE A 253 3.29 -19.28 -19.94
C ILE A 253 3.63 -20.65 -19.36
N ARG A 254 4.89 -21.05 -19.43
CA ARG A 254 5.31 -22.36 -18.88
C ARG A 254 5.19 -22.35 -17.37
N TYR A 255 4.44 -23.29 -16.84
CA TYR A 255 4.23 -23.41 -15.40
C TYR A 255 5.10 -24.49 -14.77
N PHE A 256 5.74 -24.14 -13.66
CA PHE A 256 6.51 -25.03 -12.79
C PHE A 256 6.00 -24.89 -11.35
N GLY A 257 5.83 -25.99 -10.67
CA GLY A 257 5.39 -25.95 -9.26
C GLY A 257 4.14 -26.78 -9.01
N PRO A 258 3.54 -26.65 -7.81
CA PRO A 258 4.11 -25.94 -6.67
C PRO A 258 5.39 -26.60 -6.11
N VAL A 259 6.34 -25.77 -5.66
CA VAL A 259 7.59 -26.17 -5.00
C VAL A 259 7.54 -25.68 -3.56
N ASP A 260 8.14 -26.42 -2.64
CA ASP A 260 8.30 -25.95 -1.26
C ASP A 260 9.24 -24.71 -1.25
N GLY A 261 8.69 -23.56 -0.85
CA GLY A 261 9.42 -22.32 -0.77
C GLY A 261 10.33 -22.19 0.44
N HIS A 262 10.34 -23.20 1.34
CA HIS A 262 11.23 -23.27 2.50
C HIS A 262 12.36 -24.31 2.35
N ASP A 263 12.47 -24.96 1.18
CA ASP A 263 13.61 -25.79 0.82
C ASP A 263 14.55 -25.03 -0.10
N VAL A 264 15.60 -24.41 0.46
CA VAL A 264 16.59 -23.61 -0.29
C VAL A 264 17.32 -24.42 -1.35
N PHE A 265 17.55 -25.72 -1.12
CA PHE A 265 18.20 -26.60 -2.10
C PHE A 265 17.29 -26.89 -3.28
N ALA A 266 16.01 -27.20 -3.02
CA ALA A 266 15.02 -27.40 -4.06
C ALA A 266 14.82 -26.15 -4.89
N LEU A 267 14.75 -24.98 -4.24
CA LEU A 267 14.67 -23.67 -4.92
C LEU A 267 15.90 -23.39 -5.79
N ALA A 268 17.10 -23.51 -5.24
CA ALA A 268 18.33 -23.29 -6.00
C ALA A 268 18.43 -24.23 -7.22
N LYS A 269 18.07 -25.50 -7.05
CA LYS A 269 18.06 -26.49 -8.12
C LYS A 269 17.07 -26.13 -9.22
N VAL A 270 15.81 -25.85 -8.88
CA VAL A 270 14.79 -25.56 -9.90
C VAL A 270 15.09 -24.24 -10.62
N LEU A 271 15.53 -23.21 -9.89
CA LEU A 271 15.91 -21.93 -10.49
C LEU A 271 17.07 -22.09 -11.47
N LYS A 272 18.10 -22.88 -11.13
CA LYS A 272 19.22 -23.20 -12.03
C LYS A 272 18.78 -23.92 -13.29
N GLU A 273 17.79 -24.83 -13.18
CA GLU A 273 17.28 -25.59 -14.32
C GLU A 273 16.41 -24.75 -15.27
N ILE A 274 15.64 -23.80 -14.75
CA ILE A 274 14.66 -23.04 -15.55
C ILE A 274 15.16 -21.67 -16.04
N LYS A 275 16.19 -21.08 -15.41
CA LYS A 275 16.62 -19.71 -15.70
C LYS A 275 16.94 -19.47 -17.18
N ASP A 276 17.63 -20.42 -17.83
CA ASP A 276 18.08 -20.30 -19.22
C ASP A 276 17.03 -20.79 -20.25
N MET A 277 15.87 -21.24 -19.79
CA MET A 277 14.78 -21.63 -20.70
C MET A 277 14.21 -20.41 -21.39
N LYS A 278 14.03 -20.49 -22.72
CA LYS A 278 13.45 -19.40 -23.52
C LYS A 278 11.93 -19.30 -23.34
N GLY A 279 11.43 -18.09 -23.42
CA GLY A 279 10.01 -17.75 -23.29
C GLY A 279 9.56 -17.51 -21.84
N PRO A 280 8.35 -16.95 -21.64
CA PRO A 280 7.83 -16.64 -20.32
C PRO A 280 7.58 -17.91 -19.51
N LYS A 281 7.91 -17.86 -18.24
CA LYS A 281 7.77 -18.98 -17.29
C LYS A 281 7.29 -18.48 -15.94
N LEU A 282 6.50 -19.31 -15.27
CA LEU A 282 6.03 -19.05 -13.91
C LEU A 282 6.45 -20.22 -13.02
N LEU A 283 7.18 -19.90 -11.96
CA LEU A 283 7.48 -20.80 -10.86
C LEU A 283 6.52 -20.52 -9.71
N HIS A 284 5.65 -21.46 -9.40
CA HIS A 284 4.76 -21.41 -8.26
C HIS A 284 5.45 -22.04 -7.05
N ILE A 285 5.61 -21.27 -5.98
CA ILE A 285 6.15 -21.74 -4.72
C ILE A 285 5.10 -21.62 -3.62
N HIS A 286 5.12 -22.55 -2.69
CA HIS A 286 4.27 -22.51 -1.49
C HIS A 286 5.12 -22.11 -0.28
N THR A 287 4.68 -21.09 0.47
CA THR A 287 5.37 -20.60 1.66
C THR A 287 4.40 -20.43 2.83
N ILE A 288 4.97 -20.23 4.01
CA ILE A 288 4.24 -19.92 5.24
C ILE A 288 4.67 -18.51 5.69
N LYS A 289 3.71 -17.57 5.75
CA LYS A 289 3.95 -16.23 6.25
C LYS A 289 4.37 -16.27 7.71
N GLY A 290 5.53 -15.69 8.05
CA GLY A 290 6.07 -15.74 9.42
C GLY A 290 6.90 -16.98 9.75
N LYS A 291 7.31 -17.79 8.76
CA LYS A 291 8.06 -19.02 8.91
C LYS A 291 9.26 -18.89 9.85
N GLY A 292 9.36 -19.83 10.81
CA GLY A 292 10.43 -19.88 11.82
C GLY A 292 10.17 -19.02 13.05
N PHE A 293 8.98 -18.35 13.13
CA PHE A 293 8.55 -17.66 14.34
C PHE A 293 7.10 -18.04 14.65
N LYS A 294 6.92 -18.97 15.57
CA LYS A 294 5.63 -19.62 15.86
C LYS A 294 4.45 -18.65 16.05
N PRO A 295 4.56 -17.54 16.82
CA PRO A 295 3.45 -16.59 16.96
C PRO A 295 3.01 -15.97 15.61
N ALA A 296 3.96 -15.76 14.67
CA ALA A 296 3.65 -15.20 13.36
C ALA A 296 3.01 -16.23 12.41
N GLU A 297 3.39 -17.51 12.52
CA GLU A 297 2.76 -18.59 11.76
C GLU A 297 1.29 -18.80 12.19
N GLU A 298 1.00 -18.66 13.50
CA GLU A 298 -0.34 -18.86 14.06
C GLU A 298 -1.29 -17.65 13.84
N ALA A 299 -0.74 -16.41 13.81
CA ALA A 299 -1.52 -15.17 13.73
C ALA A 299 -1.01 -14.21 12.64
N ALA A 300 -0.89 -14.68 11.40
CA ALA A 300 -0.23 -14.01 10.28
C ALA A 300 -0.72 -12.59 9.99
N THR A 301 -2.00 -12.25 10.24
CA THR A 301 -2.54 -10.89 10.08
C THR A 301 -1.93 -9.93 11.10
N ILE A 302 -1.89 -10.32 12.38
CA ILE A 302 -1.31 -9.50 13.46
C ILE A 302 0.19 -9.30 13.23
N TRP A 303 0.87 -10.38 12.80
CA TRP A 303 2.30 -10.40 12.56
C TRP A 303 2.72 -9.91 11.18
N HIS A 304 1.81 -9.33 10.43
CA HIS A 304 2.18 -8.56 9.23
C HIS A 304 3.07 -7.36 9.59
N ALA A 305 2.67 -6.57 10.62
CA ALA A 305 3.42 -5.47 11.20
C ALA A 305 3.14 -5.39 12.70
N PRO A 306 3.81 -6.21 13.54
CA PRO A 306 3.39 -6.48 14.93
C PRO A 306 3.62 -5.33 15.90
N GLY A 307 4.40 -4.31 15.55
CA GLY A 307 4.93 -3.34 16.49
C GLY A 307 6.17 -3.88 17.21
N ILE A 308 6.49 -3.33 18.40
CA ILE A 308 7.57 -3.82 19.27
C ILE A 308 7.10 -5.09 19.98
N PHE A 309 7.97 -6.07 20.10
CA PHE A 309 7.68 -7.35 20.77
C PHE A 309 8.93 -7.94 21.42
N ASP A 310 8.70 -8.79 22.40
CA ASP A 310 9.75 -9.63 22.98
C ASP A 310 10.03 -10.82 22.03
N LYS A 311 11.27 -10.97 21.57
CA LYS A 311 11.62 -11.98 20.57
C LYS A 311 11.62 -13.42 21.12
N GLU A 312 11.80 -13.60 22.45
CA GLU A 312 11.83 -14.90 23.10
C GLU A 312 10.42 -15.43 23.39
N THR A 313 9.55 -14.55 23.89
CA THR A 313 8.18 -14.93 24.28
C THR A 313 7.17 -14.73 23.15
N GLY A 314 7.45 -13.84 22.19
CA GLY A 314 6.50 -13.38 21.19
C GLY A 314 5.42 -12.45 21.77
N GLU A 315 5.59 -11.95 22.99
CA GLU A 315 4.66 -11.00 23.58
C GLU A 315 4.84 -9.62 22.97
N ARG A 316 3.74 -9.04 22.47
CA ARG A 316 3.75 -7.69 21.86
C ARG A 316 3.68 -6.64 22.95
N ILE A 317 4.57 -5.65 22.86
CA ILE A 317 4.57 -4.50 23.77
C ILE A 317 3.55 -3.49 23.22
N VAL A 318 2.37 -3.49 23.82
CA VAL A 318 1.27 -2.59 23.45
C VAL A 318 1.18 -1.49 24.49
N ASN A 319 1.32 -0.23 24.04
CA ASN A 319 1.13 0.90 24.93
C ASN A 319 -0.33 0.98 25.40
N ASP A 320 -0.54 1.31 26.67
CA ASP A 320 -1.88 1.63 27.18
C ASP A 320 -2.40 2.87 26.44
N THR A 321 -3.53 2.71 25.80
CA THR A 321 -4.21 3.80 25.07
C THR A 321 -5.53 4.19 25.72
N SER A 322 -5.80 3.70 26.93
CA SER A 322 -6.98 4.10 27.70
C SER A 322 -6.99 5.62 27.93
N GLY A 323 -8.12 6.24 27.68
CA GLY A 323 -8.27 7.69 27.79
C GLY A 323 -7.67 8.53 26.64
N MET A 324 -7.06 7.89 25.62
CA MET A 324 -6.64 8.60 24.41
C MET A 324 -7.80 8.72 23.40
N PRO A 325 -7.79 9.74 22.52
CA PRO A 325 -8.69 9.82 21.39
C PRO A 325 -8.63 8.56 20.52
N PRO A 326 -9.72 8.13 19.87
CA PRO A 326 -9.73 6.96 18.99
C PRO A 326 -8.89 7.19 17.73
N LEU A 327 -8.58 6.09 17.04
CA LEU A 327 -8.08 6.17 15.66
C LEU A 327 -9.22 6.59 14.73
N PHE A 328 -8.94 7.42 13.74
CA PHE A 328 -9.95 7.81 12.74
C PHE A 328 -10.60 6.63 12.05
N GLN A 329 -9.82 5.58 11.73
CA GLN A 329 -10.37 4.35 11.15
C GLN A 329 -11.39 3.66 12.08
N ASP A 330 -11.20 3.71 13.39
CA ASP A 330 -12.14 3.11 14.36
C ASP A 330 -13.42 3.93 14.48
N VAL A 331 -13.30 5.26 14.41
CA VAL A 331 -14.47 6.15 14.29
C VAL A 331 -15.26 5.84 13.05
N PHE A 332 -14.59 5.67 11.90
CA PHE A 332 -15.22 5.24 10.65
C PHE A 332 -15.96 3.90 10.82
N GLY A 333 -15.26 2.85 11.26
CA GLY A 333 -15.84 1.50 11.34
C GLY A 333 -17.04 1.41 12.29
N LYS A 334 -16.94 2.05 13.47
CA LYS A 334 -18.05 2.10 14.47
C LYS A 334 -19.23 2.93 13.96
N THR A 335 -18.96 4.08 13.35
CA THR A 335 -20.02 4.93 12.76
C THR A 335 -20.70 4.23 11.60
N LEU A 336 -19.95 3.56 10.73
CA LEU A 336 -20.51 2.80 9.61
C LEU A 336 -21.47 1.70 10.11
N LEU A 337 -21.10 0.96 11.15
CA LEU A 337 -21.97 -0.04 11.76
C LEU A 337 -23.24 0.58 12.32
N GLU A 338 -23.13 1.73 13.01
CA GLU A 338 -24.30 2.43 13.56
C GLU A 338 -25.26 2.88 12.45
N LEU A 339 -24.72 3.47 11.38
CA LEU A 339 -25.51 3.88 10.21
C LEU A 339 -26.15 2.68 9.52
N ALA A 340 -25.42 1.58 9.32
CA ALA A 340 -25.92 0.38 8.69
C ALA A 340 -27.05 -0.29 9.49
N LYS A 341 -27.08 -0.18 10.80
CA LYS A 341 -28.20 -0.65 11.64
C LYS A 341 -29.48 0.15 11.41
N LYS A 342 -29.37 1.41 10.96
CA LYS A 342 -30.51 2.33 10.76
C LYS A 342 -30.92 2.45 9.28
N ASN A 343 -30.05 2.07 8.35
CA ASN A 343 -30.25 2.16 6.91
C ASN A 343 -29.82 0.85 6.24
N ASP A 344 -30.79 0.11 5.76
CA ASP A 344 -30.61 -1.22 5.14
C ASP A 344 -29.92 -1.18 3.77
N LYS A 345 -29.84 -0.01 3.13
CA LYS A 345 -29.16 0.20 1.85
C LYS A 345 -27.63 0.28 1.98
N ILE A 346 -27.10 0.56 3.16
CA ILE A 346 -25.66 0.75 3.35
C ILE A 346 -24.90 -0.58 3.18
N ILE A 347 -23.90 -0.54 2.32
CA ILE A 347 -22.96 -1.64 2.04
C ILE A 347 -21.53 -1.14 2.24
N GLY A 348 -20.69 -1.93 2.89
CA GLY A 348 -19.26 -1.66 3.02
C GLY A 348 -18.48 -2.35 1.90
N VAL A 349 -17.50 -1.66 1.29
CA VAL A 349 -16.59 -2.21 0.30
C VAL A 349 -15.15 -1.79 0.62
N THR A 350 -14.21 -2.73 0.57
CA THR A 350 -12.78 -2.43 0.73
C THR A 350 -11.91 -3.37 -0.10
N PRO A 351 -10.84 -2.89 -0.74
CA PRO A 351 -9.89 -3.74 -1.46
C PRO A 351 -8.75 -4.21 -0.51
N ALA A 352 -8.89 -5.42 0.06
CA ALA A 352 -7.91 -6.13 0.88
C ALA A 352 -7.47 -5.42 2.18
N MET A 353 -8.30 -4.50 2.71
CA MET A 353 -7.94 -3.70 3.89
C MET A 353 -8.99 -3.76 5.03
N PRO A 354 -9.68 -4.89 5.26
CA PRO A 354 -10.78 -4.92 6.24
C PRO A 354 -10.35 -4.53 7.66
N THR A 355 -9.20 -4.99 8.14
CA THR A 355 -8.68 -4.60 9.45
C THR A 355 -8.04 -3.21 9.43
N GLY A 356 -7.35 -2.87 8.34
CA GLY A 356 -6.65 -1.61 8.17
C GLY A 356 -7.57 -0.38 8.17
N CYS A 357 -8.79 -0.49 7.65
CA CYS A 357 -9.79 0.57 7.65
C CYS A 357 -10.96 0.32 8.62
N SER A 358 -10.86 -0.66 9.53
CA SER A 358 -11.89 -1.07 10.48
C SER A 358 -13.24 -1.50 9.85
N MET A 359 -13.24 -1.88 8.55
CA MET A 359 -14.41 -2.48 7.88
C MET A 359 -14.78 -3.84 8.50
N ASN A 360 -13.82 -4.54 9.11
CA ASN A 360 -14.01 -5.78 9.85
C ASN A 360 -15.08 -5.67 10.95
N ILE A 361 -15.35 -4.47 11.48
CA ILE A 361 -16.42 -4.22 12.45
C ILE A 361 -17.78 -4.50 11.82
N LEU A 362 -18.04 -3.95 10.62
CA LEU A 362 -19.26 -4.21 9.87
C LEU A 362 -19.31 -5.66 9.37
N MET A 363 -18.20 -6.19 8.83
CA MET A 363 -18.11 -7.58 8.34
C MET A 363 -18.46 -8.60 9.42
N LYS A 364 -18.02 -8.36 10.65
CA LYS A 364 -18.33 -9.25 11.78
C LYS A 364 -19.80 -9.18 12.21
N ALA A 365 -20.37 -7.99 12.21
CA ALA A 365 -21.74 -7.75 12.66
C ALA A 365 -22.81 -8.06 11.59
N MET A 366 -22.47 -7.81 10.32
CA MET A 366 -23.36 -7.93 9.17
C MET A 366 -22.57 -8.46 7.95
N PRO A 367 -22.20 -9.75 7.92
CA PRO A 367 -21.29 -10.31 6.90
C PRO A 367 -21.81 -10.17 5.47
N ASP A 368 -23.12 -10.18 5.27
CA ASP A 368 -23.73 -10.04 3.94
C ASP A 368 -23.76 -8.60 3.43
N ARG A 369 -23.33 -7.63 4.24
CA ARG A 369 -23.34 -6.20 3.93
C ARG A 369 -21.97 -5.55 3.86
N ALA A 370 -20.89 -6.35 3.80
CA ALA A 370 -19.56 -5.83 3.65
C ALA A 370 -18.70 -6.79 2.81
N PHE A 371 -17.98 -6.24 1.84
CA PHE A 371 -17.23 -6.97 0.83
C PHE A 371 -15.75 -6.58 0.85
N ASP A 372 -14.89 -7.58 0.99
CA ASP A 372 -13.49 -7.48 0.60
C ASP A 372 -13.36 -8.00 -0.83
N VAL A 373 -12.87 -7.17 -1.73
CA VAL A 373 -12.75 -7.49 -3.16
C VAL A 373 -11.33 -7.89 -3.57
N GLY A 374 -10.41 -8.08 -2.62
CA GLY A 374 -8.99 -8.31 -2.88
C GLY A 374 -8.26 -7.01 -3.25
N ILE A 375 -6.99 -7.11 -3.68
CA ILE A 375 -6.22 -5.93 -4.07
C ILE A 375 -6.67 -5.48 -5.47
N ALA A 376 -7.81 -4.78 -5.53
CA ALA A 376 -8.47 -4.42 -6.78
C ALA A 376 -9.25 -3.10 -6.62
N GLU A 377 -8.55 -1.98 -6.50
CA GLU A 377 -9.12 -0.66 -6.18
C GLU A 377 -10.09 -0.17 -7.26
N GLY A 378 -9.71 -0.30 -8.55
CA GLY A 378 -10.60 0.05 -9.67
C GLY A 378 -11.90 -0.77 -9.65
N HIS A 379 -11.79 -2.09 -9.41
CA HIS A 379 -12.95 -2.96 -9.26
C HIS A 379 -13.83 -2.54 -8.06
N ALA A 380 -13.23 -2.20 -6.91
CA ALA A 380 -13.96 -1.76 -5.73
C ALA A 380 -14.86 -0.55 -6.03
N VAL A 381 -14.33 0.44 -6.76
CA VAL A 381 -15.08 1.65 -7.14
C VAL A 381 -16.16 1.33 -8.16
N THR A 382 -15.84 0.62 -9.25
CA THR A 382 -16.82 0.25 -10.28
C THR A 382 -17.93 -0.67 -9.72
N PHE A 383 -17.57 -1.65 -8.88
CA PHE A 383 -18.51 -2.52 -8.18
C PHE A 383 -19.46 -1.74 -7.27
N SER A 384 -18.93 -0.75 -6.55
CA SER A 384 -19.75 0.19 -5.75
C SER A 384 -20.71 0.97 -6.64
N GLY A 385 -20.28 1.44 -7.82
CA GLY A 385 -21.13 2.09 -8.80
C GLY A 385 -22.28 1.20 -9.26
N GLY A 386 -22.01 -0.07 -9.55
CA GLY A 386 -23.02 -1.05 -9.92
C GLY A 386 -24.08 -1.24 -8.83
N MET A 387 -23.67 -1.38 -7.58
CA MET A 387 -24.60 -1.49 -6.44
C MET A 387 -25.41 -0.22 -6.22
N ALA A 388 -24.79 0.95 -6.37
CA ALA A 388 -25.49 2.23 -6.25
C ALA A 388 -26.54 2.42 -7.36
N LYS A 389 -26.28 1.91 -8.56
CA LYS A 389 -27.24 1.91 -9.68
C LYS A 389 -28.49 1.11 -9.37
N GLU A 390 -28.36 0.04 -8.59
CA GLU A 390 -29.47 -0.81 -8.13
C GLU A 390 -30.10 -0.32 -6.80
N GLY A 391 -29.73 0.87 -6.33
CA GLY A 391 -30.37 1.54 -5.20
C GLY A 391 -29.78 1.27 -3.83
N LEU A 392 -28.62 0.57 -3.76
CA LEU A 392 -27.83 0.45 -2.54
C LEU A 392 -26.98 1.71 -2.31
N LEU A 393 -26.39 1.82 -1.13
CA LEU A 393 -25.53 2.95 -0.74
C LEU A 393 -24.16 2.42 -0.28
N PRO A 394 -23.23 2.23 -1.21
CA PRO A 394 -21.89 1.76 -0.86
C PRO A 394 -21.04 2.82 -0.15
N PHE A 395 -20.41 2.42 0.95
CA PHE A 395 -19.27 3.09 1.57
C PHE A 395 -18.01 2.34 1.13
N CYS A 396 -17.32 2.87 0.11
CA CYS A 396 -16.10 2.30 -0.45
C CYS A 396 -14.89 2.92 0.23
N ASN A 397 -14.22 2.15 1.09
CA ASN A 397 -13.07 2.62 1.85
C ASN A 397 -11.76 2.11 1.24
N ILE A 398 -10.93 3.04 0.78
CA ILE A 398 -9.62 2.79 0.16
C ILE A 398 -8.62 3.80 0.73
N TYR A 399 -7.37 3.39 0.95
CA TYR A 399 -6.33 4.34 1.35
C TYR A 399 -6.13 5.40 0.27
N SER A 400 -5.94 6.65 0.68
CA SER A 400 -5.83 7.79 -0.24
C SER A 400 -4.79 7.58 -1.34
N SER A 401 -3.60 7.06 -1.00
CA SER A 401 -2.56 6.75 -1.98
C SER A 401 -2.94 5.62 -2.95
N PHE A 402 -3.77 4.66 -2.53
CA PHE A 402 -4.24 3.55 -3.39
C PHE A 402 -5.45 3.93 -4.23
N MET A 403 -6.26 4.91 -3.79
CA MET A 403 -7.38 5.44 -4.56
C MET A 403 -6.92 6.02 -5.92
N GLN A 404 -5.67 6.42 -6.05
CA GLN A 404 -5.08 6.88 -7.32
C GLN A 404 -5.25 5.86 -8.45
N ARG A 405 -5.29 4.54 -8.15
CA ARG A 405 -5.54 3.48 -9.14
C ARG A 405 -6.95 3.45 -9.68
N ALA A 406 -7.88 4.05 -8.98
CA ALA A 406 -9.31 4.10 -9.35
C ALA A 406 -9.73 5.47 -9.87
N TYR A 407 -8.79 6.34 -10.24
CA TYR A 407 -9.08 7.71 -10.68
C TYR A 407 -10.04 7.75 -11.88
N ASP A 408 -9.78 6.95 -12.91
CA ASP A 408 -10.67 6.82 -14.06
C ASP A 408 -12.05 6.27 -13.65
N ASN A 409 -12.09 5.25 -12.79
CA ASN A 409 -13.33 4.66 -12.31
C ASN A 409 -14.19 5.66 -11.50
N ILE A 410 -13.56 6.57 -10.74
CA ILE A 410 -14.29 7.66 -10.06
C ILE A 410 -14.94 8.58 -11.09
N ILE A 411 -14.22 8.96 -12.15
CA ILE A 411 -14.74 9.86 -13.19
C ILE A 411 -15.84 9.18 -13.98
N HIS A 412 -15.53 8.06 -14.62
CA HIS A 412 -16.37 7.40 -15.62
C HIS A 412 -17.54 6.65 -14.98
N ASP A 413 -17.25 5.81 -13.96
CA ASP A 413 -18.24 4.88 -13.42
C ASP A 413 -19.13 5.50 -12.34
N ILE A 414 -18.64 6.58 -11.66
CA ILE A 414 -19.36 7.20 -10.55
C ILE A 414 -19.80 8.62 -10.86
N ALA A 415 -18.85 9.55 -11.16
CA ALA A 415 -19.13 10.98 -11.18
C ALA A 415 -19.98 11.42 -12.38
N ILE A 416 -19.73 10.89 -13.58
CA ILE A 416 -20.53 11.17 -14.79
C ILE A 416 -21.99 10.79 -14.57
N GLN A 417 -22.25 9.67 -13.90
CA GLN A 417 -23.59 9.15 -13.63
C GLN A 417 -24.23 9.73 -12.35
N LYS A 418 -23.50 10.51 -11.57
CA LYS A 418 -23.93 11.09 -10.27
C LYS A 418 -24.43 10.03 -9.29
N LEU A 419 -23.79 8.87 -9.25
CA LEU A 419 -24.19 7.76 -8.40
C LEU A 419 -23.94 8.04 -6.92
N ASN A 420 -24.86 7.63 -6.06
CA ASN A 420 -24.74 7.77 -4.61
C ASN A 420 -23.74 6.74 -4.06
N VAL A 421 -22.46 7.03 -4.15
CA VAL A 421 -21.36 6.25 -3.58
C VAL A 421 -20.59 7.14 -2.62
N VAL A 422 -20.34 6.65 -1.41
CA VAL A 422 -19.47 7.34 -0.43
C VAL A 422 -18.07 6.78 -0.54
N LEU A 423 -17.14 7.57 -1.07
CA LEU A 423 -15.74 7.24 -1.22
C LEU A 423 -14.99 7.71 0.04
N CYS A 424 -14.58 6.78 0.90
CA CYS A 424 -13.85 7.08 2.12
C CYS A 424 -12.35 6.88 1.88
N LEU A 425 -11.60 7.98 1.87
CA LEU A 425 -10.15 7.99 1.65
C LEU A 425 -9.45 8.00 3.01
N ASP A 426 -9.10 6.83 3.49
CA ASP A 426 -8.32 6.64 4.70
C ASP A 426 -6.84 6.93 4.44
N ARG A 427 -6.06 7.32 5.43
CA ARG A 427 -4.63 7.69 5.31
C ARG A 427 -4.39 8.89 4.39
N ALA A 428 -5.25 9.88 4.42
CA ALA A 428 -4.99 11.16 3.76
C ALA A 428 -3.84 11.91 4.45
N GLY A 429 -3.12 12.73 3.70
CA GLY A 429 -1.95 13.45 4.19
C GLY A 429 -0.70 12.57 4.34
N LEU A 430 0.24 13.00 5.18
CA LEU A 430 1.47 12.25 5.47
C LEU A 430 1.18 11.07 6.41
N VAL A 431 1.65 9.88 6.06
CA VAL A 431 1.36 8.64 6.80
C VAL A 431 2.53 8.08 7.60
N GLY A 432 3.74 8.60 7.40
CA GLY A 432 4.89 8.30 8.25
C GLY A 432 5.89 7.32 7.65
N GLU A 433 6.12 6.20 8.31
CA GLU A 433 7.27 5.33 8.10
C GLU A 433 7.25 4.56 6.77
N ASP A 434 6.12 4.46 6.09
CA ASP A 434 5.99 3.83 4.77
C ASP A 434 6.35 4.77 3.61
N GLY A 435 6.51 6.06 3.89
CA GLY A 435 7.12 7.05 3.01
C GLY A 435 6.30 7.42 1.77
N PRO A 436 6.97 7.91 0.71
CA PRO A 436 6.34 8.58 -0.44
C PRO A 436 5.34 7.72 -1.19
N THR A 437 5.47 6.40 -1.15
CA THR A 437 4.55 5.48 -1.84
C THR A 437 3.20 5.34 -1.11
N HIS A 438 3.13 5.77 0.15
CA HIS A 438 1.94 5.64 0.99
C HIS A 438 1.36 6.99 1.43
N HIS A 439 2.07 8.12 1.25
CA HIS A 439 1.53 9.44 1.56
C HIS A 439 0.30 9.75 0.69
N GLY A 440 -0.82 10.04 1.33
CA GLY A 440 -2.10 10.38 0.70
C GLY A 440 -2.23 11.89 0.46
N VAL A 441 -1.25 12.51 -0.18
CA VAL A 441 -1.14 13.97 -0.28
C VAL A 441 -1.70 14.56 -1.57
N PHE A 442 -2.05 13.72 -2.55
CA PHE A 442 -2.48 14.17 -3.88
C PHE A 442 -4.00 14.26 -4.03
N ASP A 443 -4.76 13.68 -3.10
CA ASP A 443 -6.21 13.46 -3.22
C ASP A 443 -7.02 14.76 -3.43
N LEU A 444 -6.76 15.81 -2.65
CA LEU A 444 -7.41 17.10 -2.82
C LEU A 444 -7.19 17.66 -4.23
N ALA A 445 -5.96 17.55 -4.74
CA ALA A 445 -5.59 18.12 -6.03
C ALA A 445 -6.20 17.35 -7.21
N TYR A 446 -6.13 16.00 -7.23
CA TYR A 446 -6.62 15.24 -8.39
C TYR A 446 -8.14 15.02 -8.37
N LEU A 447 -8.80 15.09 -7.21
CA LEU A 447 -10.26 14.95 -7.14
C LEU A 447 -10.99 16.28 -7.42
N ARG A 448 -10.41 17.41 -7.07
CA ARG A 448 -11.04 18.73 -7.20
C ARG A 448 -11.58 19.04 -8.61
N PRO A 449 -10.87 18.73 -9.70
CA PRO A 449 -11.36 19.06 -11.06
C PRO A 449 -12.53 18.21 -11.51
N ILE A 450 -12.81 17.07 -10.87
CA ILE A 450 -13.90 16.17 -11.31
C ILE A 450 -15.26 16.79 -11.02
N PRO A 451 -16.14 16.98 -12.04
CA PRO A 451 -17.49 17.47 -11.82
C PRO A 451 -18.34 16.52 -10.97
N ASN A 452 -19.39 17.04 -10.36
CA ASN A 452 -20.40 16.29 -9.59
C ASN A 452 -19.88 15.62 -8.30
N LEU A 453 -18.59 15.73 -7.93
CA LEU A 453 -18.12 15.23 -6.65
C LEU A 453 -18.40 16.25 -5.53
N THR A 454 -18.83 15.74 -4.38
CA THR A 454 -18.68 16.43 -3.09
C THR A 454 -17.40 15.96 -2.42
N ILE A 455 -16.52 16.87 -1.95
CA ILE A 455 -15.24 16.54 -1.31
C ILE A 455 -15.16 17.23 0.03
N ALA A 456 -15.07 16.42 1.10
CA ALA A 456 -15.03 16.89 2.48
C ALA A 456 -13.83 16.30 3.25
N SER A 457 -13.33 17.07 4.22
CA SER A 457 -12.33 16.61 5.18
C SER A 457 -12.74 17.01 6.58
N PRO A 458 -12.96 16.07 7.51
CA PRO A 458 -13.37 16.37 8.87
C PRO A 458 -12.26 17.08 9.64
N TYR A 459 -12.62 18.05 10.47
CA TYR A 459 -11.72 18.73 11.37
C TYR A 459 -11.30 17.83 12.57
N ASP A 460 -12.23 17.00 13.02
CA ASP A 460 -12.10 16.08 14.14
C ASP A 460 -12.98 14.83 13.96
N GLU A 461 -13.01 13.97 14.98
CA GLU A 461 -13.75 12.72 14.98
C GLU A 461 -15.27 12.92 14.96
N GLN A 462 -15.77 13.93 15.64
CA GLN A 462 -17.21 14.25 15.61
C GLN A 462 -17.64 14.72 14.23
N GLU A 463 -16.79 15.50 13.57
CA GLU A 463 -17.04 15.95 12.20
C GLU A 463 -17.01 14.79 11.21
N LEU A 464 -16.08 13.81 11.35
CA LEU A 464 -16.09 12.59 10.53
C LEU A 464 -17.42 11.86 10.65
N ARG A 465 -17.92 11.71 11.86
CA ARG A 465 -19.20 11.05 12.15
C ARG A 465 -20.38 11.78 11.48
N ARG A 466 -20.40 13.12 11.56
CA ARG A 466 -21.43 13.96 10.95
C ARG A 466 -21.38 13.93 9.42
N LEU A 467 -20.18 13.97 8.84
CA LEU A 467 -20.00 13.87 7.40
C LEU A 467 -20.44 12.50 6.84
N MET A 468 -20.14 11.41 7.56
CA MET A 468 -20.62 10.08 7.19
C MET A 468 -22.16 10.00 7.26
N TYR A 469 -22.78 10.60 8.28
CA TYR A 469 -24.22 10.69 8.39
C TYR A 469 -24.81 11.53 7.24
N THR A 470 -24.20 12.66 6.90
CA THR A 470 -24.64 13.55 5.82
C THR A 470 -24.57 12.82 4.46
N ALA A 471 -23.45 12.13 4.21
CA ALA A 471 -23.23 11.44 2.94
C ALA A 471 -24.23 10.31 2.65
N GLN A 472 -24.88 9.74 3.69
CA GLN A 472 -25.90 8.70 3.53
C GLN A 472 -27.32 9.23 3.29
N LEU A 473 -27.52 10.55 3.38
CA LEU A 473 -28.82 11.15 3.12
C LEU A 473 -29.20 11.07 1.62
N PRO A 474 -30.49 11.11 1.27
CA PRO A 474 -30.91 11.05 -0.12
C PRO A 474 -30.32 12.16 -1.00
N ASN A 475 -30.03 11.82 -2.26
CA ASN A 475 -29.63 12.77 -3.32
C ASN A 475 -28.30 13.52 -3.08
N GLN A 476 -27.38 12.95 -2.29
CA GLN A 476 -26.05 13.55 -2.08
C GLN A 476 -25.14 13.39 -3.30
N GLY A 477 -25.42 12.43 -4.20
CA GLY A 477 -24.52 12.08 -5.30
C GLY A 477 -23.22 11.43 -4.79
N PRO A 478 -22.16 11.44 -5.59
CA PRO A 478 -20.89 10.90 -5.17
C PRO A 478 -20.22 11.81 -4.11
N PHE A 479 -19.92 11.22 -2.97
CA PHE A 479 -19.44 11.94 -1.79
C PHE A 479 -18.08 11.40 -1.32
N VAL A 480 -17.07 12.24 -1.31
CA VAL A 480 -15.70 11.91 -0.85
C VAL A 480 -15.49 12.43 0.56
N ILE A 481 -15.06 11.56 1.46
CA ILE A 481 -14.63 11.92 2.82
C ILE A 481 -13.19 11.44 2.99
N ARG A 482 -12.24 12.39 3.15
CA ARG A 482 -10.83 12.08 3.38
C ARG A 482 -10.45 12.33 4.83
N TYR A 483 -9.71 11.42 5.46
CA TYR A 483 -9.27 11.54 6.86
C TYR A 483 -7.90 10.87 7.07
N PRO A 484 -7.11 11.32 8.08
CA PRO A 484 -5.74 10.89 8.23
C PRO A 484 -5.61 9.52 8.91
N ARG A 485 -4.40 8.96 8.82
CA ARG A 485 -3.93 7.89 9.70
C ARG A 485 -3.71 8.42 11.11
N GLY A 486 -4.05 7.64 12.12
CA GLY A 486 -3.72 7.95 13.52
C GLY A 486 -4.91 8.38 14.37
N ARG A 487 -4.57 8.90 15.54
CA ARG A 487 -5.56 9.33 16.51
C ARG A 487 -6.03 10.75 16.22
N GLY A 488 -7.28 11.00 16.55
CA GLY A 488 -7.83 12.35 16.54
C GLY A 488 -7.44 13.17 17.78
N VAL A 489 -8.33 14.08 18.16
CA VAL A 489 -8.12 15.03 19.26
C VAL A 489 -9.19 14.94 20.36
N LEU A 490 -10.31 14.26 20.10
CA LEU A 490 -11.47 14.17 20.98
C LEU A 490 -11.63 12.77 21.57
N THR A 491 -11.67 12.67 22.90
CA THR A 491 -12.03 11.43 23.59
C THR A 491 -13.55 11.17 23.58
N ASN A 492 -14.36 12.24 23.62
CA ASN A 492 -15.84 12.23 23.57
C ASN A 492 -16.36 12.37 22.12
N TRP A 493 -15.90 11.55 21.22
CA TRP A 493 -16.20 11.64 19.80
C TRP A 493 -17.62 11.16 19.42
N GLU A 494 -18.28 10.36 20.24
CA GLU A 494 -19.63 9.82 20.01
C GLU A 494 -20.69 10.91 20.21
N CYS A 495 -20.80 11.80 19.24
CA CYS A 495 -21.86 12.82 19.21
C CYS A 495 -23.14 12.29 18.52
N PRO A 496 -24.30 12.95 18.67
CA PRO A 496 -25.49 12.65 17.87
C PRO A 496 -25.22 12.70 16.37
N LEU A 497 -25.93 11.86 15.62
CA LEU A 497 -25.88 11.85 14.16
C LEU A 497 -26.70 13.04 13.63
N GLU A 498 -26.00 14.09 13.23
CA GLU A 498 -26.58 15.33 12.72
C GLU A 498 -26.01 15.63 11.33
N ALA A 499 -26.87 16.16 10.45
CA ALA A 499 -26.45 16.56 9.12
C ALA A 499 -25.62 17.85 9.16
N VAL A 500 -24.61 17.90 8.31
CA VAL A 500 -23.84 19.10 8.00
C VAL A 500 -24.35 19.67 6.67
N GLU A 501 -24.55 20.97 6.59
CA GLU A 501 -24.90 21.61 5.32
C GLU A 501 -23.75 21.49 4.34
N VAL A 502 -24.00 20.83 3.21
CA VAL A 502 -22.99 20.55 2.19
C VAL A 502 -22.51 21.86 1.56
N GLY A 503 -21.20 22.01 1.42
CA GLY A 503 -20.58 23.21 0.88
C GLY A 503 -20.53 24.38 1.84
N LYS A 504 -20.76 24.15 3.14
CA LYS A 504 -20.64 25.19 4.17
C LYS A 504 -19.45 24.98 5.07
N GLY A 505 -18.56 25.97 5.02
CA GLY A 505 -17.48 26.15 6.00
C GLY A 505 -17.99 26.71 7.33
N ARG A 506 -17.07 26.96 8.24
CA ARG A 506 -17.38 27.58 9.52
C ARG A 506 -16.24 28.47 9.99
N LYS A 507 -16.61 29.51 10.71
CA LYS A 507 -15.68 30.36 11.45
C LYS A 507 -15.41 29.71 12.82
N LEU A 508 -14.17 29.34 13.06
CA LEU A 508 -13.72 28.74 14.33
C LEU A 508 -13.34 29.82 15.35
N LYS A 509 -12.81 30.96 14.86
CA LYS A 509 -12.35 32.06 15.69
C LYS A 509 -12.47 33.39 14.93
N ASP A 510 -12.91 34.42 15.60
CA ASP A 510 -12.90 35.80 15.10
C ASP A 510 -11.49 36.39 15.13
N GLY A 511 -11.24 37.37 14.25
CA GLY A 511 -10.01 38.15 14.18
C GLY A 511 -10.13 39.30 13.20
N SER A 512 -9.11 40.18 13.17
CA SER A 512 -9.11 41.40 12.35
C SER A 512 -7.90 41.55 11.44
N ASP A 513 -6.73 41.00 11.80
CA ASP A 513 -5.46 41.35 11.16
C ASP A 513 -5.08 40.39 10.05
N LEU A 514 -5.46 39.12 10.16
CA LEU A 514 -5.11 38.03 9.28
C LEU A 514 -6.21 36.95 9.30
N ALA A 515 -6.53 36.37 8.14
CA ALA A 515 -7.37 35.18 8.06
C ALA A 515 -6.55 33.91 7.80
N VAL A 516 -6.76 32.89 8.61
CA VAL A 516 -6.24 31.52 8.38
C VAL A 516 -7.39 30.64 7.94
N ILE A 517 -7.23 29.99 6.79
CA ILE A 517 -8.21 29.06 6.22
C ILE A 517 -7.59 27.67 6.23
N THR A 518 -8.24 26.72 6.84
CA THR A 518 -7.78 25.33 6.94
C THR A 518 -8.80 24.35 6.37
N ILE A 519 -8.36 23.13 6.08
CA ILE A 519 -9.23 22.01 5.74
C ILE A 519 -8.72 20.73 6.42
N GLY A 520 -9.61 20.06 7.16
CA GLY A 520 -9.29 18.83 7.87
C GLY A 520 -8.51 19.01 9.17
N PRO A 521 -7.95 17.93 9.73
CA PRO A 521 -7.38 17.89 11.07
C PRO A 521 -6.15 18.79 11.28
N ILE A 522 -5.45 19.20 10.21
CA ILE A 522 -4.34 20.17 10.28
C ILE A 522 -4.80 21.50 10.90
N GLY A 523 -6.10 21.80 10.83
CA GLY A 523 -6.70 22.95 11.48
C GLY A 523 -6.50 22.99 13.00
N ASN A 524 -6.41 21.82 13.65
CA ASN A 524 -6.10 21.75 15.10
C ASN A 524 -4.67 22.22 15.40
N THR A 525 -3.72 21.91 14.52
CA THR A 525 -2.33 22.41 14.63
C THR A 525 -2.28 23.92 14.39
N ALA A 526 -3.02 24.39 13.39
CA ALA A 526 -3.14 25.83 13.10
C ALA A 526 -3.75 26.61 14.29
N ALA A 527 -4.78 26.06 14.95
CA ALA A 527 -5.40 26.70 16.12
C ALA A 527 -4.40 26.88 17.27
N LYS A 528 -3.52 25.91 17.52
CA LYS A 528 -2.46 26.03 18.53
C LYS A 528 -1.44 27.12 18.16
N ALA A 529 -1.01 27.17 16.90
CA ALA A 529 -0.08 28.18 16.41
C ALA A 529 -0.68 29.59 16.45
N ILE A 530 -1.97 29.73 16.13
CA ILE A 530 -2.70 31.00 16.23
C ILE A 530 -2.74 31.48 17.70
N THR A 531 -3.10 30.60 18.64
CA THR A 531 -3.12 30.91 20.06
C THR A 531 -1.75 31.36 20.58
N GLU A 532 -0.70 30.68 20.16
CA GLU A 532 0.69 31.02 20.50
C GLU A 532 1.08 32.40 19.94
N ALA A 533 0.73 32.69 18.68
CA ALA A 533 1.02 33.95 18.02
C ALA A 533 0.32 35.13 18.75
N GLU A 534 -0.94 35.00 19.12
CA GLU A 534 -1.69 36.02 19.84
C GLU A 534 -1.20 36.22 21.26
N ASN A 535 -0.74 35.18 21.93
CA ASN A 535 -0.16 35.27 23.29
C ASN A 535 1.20 35.97 23.30
N THR A 536 1.95 35.91 22.20
CA THR A 536 3.31 36.47 22.09
C THR A 536 3.38 37.80 21.36
N HIS A 537 2.38 38.11 20.55
CA HIS A 537 2.29 39.33 19.75
C HIS A 537 0.90 39.98 19.91
N ASN A 538 0.86 41.28 19.82
CA ASN A 538 -0.42 42.03 19.88
C ASN A 538 -1.10 41.93 18.49
N CYS A 539 -1.75 40.80 18.19
CA CYS A 539 -2.44 40.56 16.95
C CYS A 539 -3.75 39.80 17.16
N SER A 540 -4.65 39.86 16.20
CA SER A 540 -5.96 39.22 16.22
C SER A 540 -6.17 38.42 14.90
N ILE A 541 -6.11 37.09 14.99
CA ILE A 541 -6.11 36.21 13.84
C ILE A 541 -7.43 35.46 13.75
N ALA A 542 -8.13 35.59 12.63
CA ALA A 542 -9.33 34.80 12.34
C ALA A 542 -8.97 33.40 11.85
N HIS A 543 -9.76 32.40 12.26
CA HIS A 543 -9.58 31.02 11.82
C HIS A 543 -10.89 30.45 11.24
N TYR A 544 -10.79 29.93 10.02
CA TYR A 544 -11.89 29.32 9.27
C TYR A 544 -11.56 27.88 8.89
N ASP A 545 -12.55 26.99 9.03
CA ASP A 545 -12.50 25.62 8.52
C ASP A 545 -13.41 25.50 7.30
N LEU A 546 -12.85 25.19 6.14
CA LEU A 546 -13.64 25.03 4.92
C LEU A 546 -14.53 23.81 4.92
N ARG A 547 -14.22 22.75 5.68
CA ARG A 547 -14.90 21.45 5.67
C ARG A 547 -14.98 20.79 4.30
N PHE A 548 -15.41 21.57 3.30
CA PHE A 548 -15.60 21.13 1.91
C PHE A 548 -14.64 21.84 0.98
N LEU A 549 -13.88 21.04 0.23
CA LEU A 549 -13.13 21.53 -0.91
C LEU A 549 -14.05 21.74 -2.12
N LYS A 550 -15.13 20.94 -2.19
CA LYS A 550 -16.12 20.98 -3.26
C LYS A 550 -17.50 20.52 -2.75
N PRO A 551 -18.55 21.31 -2.95
CA PRO A 551 -18.46 22.72 -3.40
C PRO A 551 -17.80 23.61 -2.34
N LEU A 552 -17.17 24.70 -2.81
CA LEU A 552 -16.62 25.73 -1.91
C LEU A 552 -17.74 26.55 -1.29
N ASP A 553 -17.54 27.02 -0.07
CA ASP A 553 -18.41 28.04 0.54
C ASP A 553 -18.06 29.42 -0.01
N GLU A 554 -18.62 29.76 -1.16
CA GLU A 554 -18.38 31.04 -1.82
C GLU A 554 -18.82 32.24 -0.95
N ALA A 555 -19.89 32.10 -0.19
CA ALA A 555 -20.36 33.15 0.71
C ALA A 555 -19.33 33.46 1.80
N LEU A 556 -18.76 32.42 2.43
CA LEU A 556 -17.69 32.55 3.39
C LEU A 556 -16.42 33.16 2.76
N LEU A 557 -16.05 32.72 1.55
CA LEU A 557 -14.88 33.27 0.86
C LEU A 557 -15.07 34.72 0.43
N HIS A 558 -16.29 35.12 0.05
CA HIS A 558 -16.64 36.53 -0.16
C HIS A 558 -16.53 37.38 1.10
N GLU A 559 -16.98 36.87 2.26
CA GLU A 559 -16.79 37.55 3.55
C GLU A 559 -15.29 37.77 3.83
N ILE A 560 -14.50 36.71 3.69
CA ILE A 560 -13.05 36.75 3.96
C ILE A 560 -12.35 37.71 2.99
N GLY A 561 -12.63 37.63 1.68
CA GLY A 561 -12.00 38.48 0.65
C GLY A 561 -12.31 39.97 0.81
N LYS A 562 -13.51 40.33 1.34
CA LYS A 562 -13.86 41.71 1.67
C LYS A 562 -13.20 42.23 2.94
N LYS A 563 -12.96 41.34 3.90
CA LYS A 563 -12.53 41.75 5.26
C LYS A 563 -11.01 41.78 5.40
N PHE A 564 -10.29 40.85 4.77
CA PHE A 564 -8.87 40.64 5.03
C PHE A 564 -8.01 40.94 3.80
N SER A 565 -6.94 41.72 4.01
CA SER A 565 -5.89 41.94 3.01
C SER A 565 -4.85 40.83 2.96
N ARG A 566 -4.80 39.97 3.98
CA ARG A 566 -3.84 38.87 4.15
C ARG A 566 -4.57 37.60 4.52
N ILE A 567 -4.29 36.54 3.77
CA ILE A 567 -4.88 35.21 3.95
C ILE A 567 -3.77 34.18 3.97
N ILE A 568 -3.83 33.23 4.91
CA ILE A 568 -2.99 32.03 4.90
C ILE A 568 -3.90 30.83 4.72
N THR A 569 -3.58 29.94 3.78
CA THR A 569 -4.26 28.66 3.63
C THR A 569 -3.34 27.54 4.09
N ILE A 570 -3.87 26.56 4.84
CA ILE A 570 -3.10 25.44 5.40
C ILE A 570 -3.82 24.14 5.10
N GLU A 571 -3.13 23.22 4.43
CA GLU A 571 -3.62 21.89 4.07
C GLU A 571 -2.54 20.81 4.23
N ASP A 572 -2.92 19.58 4.46
CA ASP A 572 -2.02 18.41 4.45
C ASP A 572 -1.96 17.72 3.08
N GLY A 573 -2.37 18.44 2.05
CA GLY A 573 -2.27 18.11 0.65
C GLY A 573 -1.15 18.89 -0.05
N VAL A 574 -0.90 18.55 -1.34
CA VAL A 574 0.09 19.25 -2.15
C VAL A 574 -0.34 20.69 -2.44
N LEU A 575 0.63 21.61 -2.41
CA LEU A 575 0.39 23.05 -2.69
C LEU A 575 -0.17 23.32 -4.10
N LYS A 576 0.17 22.45 -5.07
CA LYS A 576 -0.27 22.61 -6.46
C LYS A 576 -1.61 21.92 -6.70
N GLY A 577 -2.65 22.70 -6.96
CA GLY A 577 -3.98 22.21 -7.29
C GLY A 577 -4.86 21.84 -6.08
N GLY A 578 -4.35 21.96 -4.84
CA GLY A 578 -5.11 21.66 -3.62
C GLY A 578 -6.05 22.80 -3.18
N MET A 579 -6.36 22.82 -1.87
CA MET A 579 -7.29 23.80 -1.27
C MET A 579 -6.79 25.24 -1.39
N GLY A 580 -5.50 25.45 -1.09
CA GLY A 580 -4.91 26.80 -1.23
C GLY A 580 -4.97 27.34 -2.65
N SER A 581 -4.88 26.45 -3.67
CA SER A 581 -5.08 26.84 -5.08
C SER A 581 -6.54 27.23 -5.34
N ALA A 582 -7.51 26.47 -4.80
CA ALA A 582 -8.93 26.80 -4.96
C ALA A 582 -9.30 28.16 -4.35
N VAL A 583 -8.77 28.47 -3.17
CA VAL A 583 -8.97 29.78 -2.52
C VAL A 583 -8.33 30.88 -3.37
N LEU A 584 -7.11 30.69 -3.85
CA LEU A 584 -6.42 31.69 -4.69
C LEU A 584 -7.17 31.96 -6.00
N GLU A 585 -7.64 30.91 -6.69
CA GLU A 585 -8.46 31.02 -7.89
C GLU A 585 -9.75 31.83 -7.60
N PHE A 586 -10.47 31.47 -6.53
CA PHE A 586 -11.67 32.19 -6.11
C PHE A 586 -11.42 33.68 -5.86
N MET A 587 -10.35 34.02 -5.13
CA MET A 587 -10.00 35.42 -4.85
C MET A 587 -9.68 36.19 -6.14
N SER A 588 -8.94 35.56 -7.06
CA SER A 588 -8.60 36.14 -8.35
C SER A 588 -9.83 36.37 -9.24
N ASP A 589 -10.68 35.36 -9.39
CA ASP A 589 -11.87 35.39 -10.23
C ASP A 589 -12.91 36.43 -9.77
N ASN A 590 -12.91 36.73 -8.47
CA ASN A 590 -13.81 37.72 -7.86
C ASN A 590 -13.13 39.11 -7.62
N ASN A 591 -11.95 39.33 -8.17
CA ASN A 591 -11.20 40.58 -8.08
C ASN A 591 -10.89 41.03 -6.64
N TYR A 592 -10.70 40.08 -5.72
CA TYR A 592 -10.20 40.40 -4.38
C TYR A 592 -8.68 40.50 -4.41
N PRO A 593 -8.08 41.56 -3.84
CA PRO A 593 -6.63 41.81 -3.87
C PRO A 593 -5.84 41.21 -2.69
N PRO A 594 -6.32 40.31 -1.83
CA PRO A 594 -5.53 39.89 -0.67
C PRO A 594 -4.27 39.15 -1.10
N MET A 595 -3.22 39.33 -0.30
CA MET A 595 -2.07 38.44 -0.37
C MET A 595 -2.47 37.07 0.17
N VAL A 596 -2.39 36.04 -0.65
CA VAL A 596 -2.67 34.66 -0.25
C VAL A 596 -1.37 33.87 -0.10
N LYS A 597 -0.98 33.57 1.12
CA LYS A 597 0.13 32.64 1.41
C LYS A 597 -0.42 31.22 1.55
N ARG A 598 0.08 30.30 0.75
CA ARG A 598 -0.31 28.88 0.82
C ARG A 598 0.72 28.09 1.60
N MET A 599 0.26 27.22 2.52
CA MET A 599 1.06 26.26 3.26
C MET A 599 0.51 24.86 3.02
N GLY A 600 1.37 23.91 2.75
CA GLY A 600 1.03 22.51 2.40
C GLY A 600 2.27 21.74 1.97
N ILE A 601 2.06 20.57 1.38
CA ILE A 601 3.15 19.71 0.94
C ILE A 601 3.83 20.32 -0.30
N PRO A 602 5.16 20.55 -0.24
CA PRO A 602 5.91 21.16 -1.34
C PRO A 602 6.02 20.25 -2.56
N ASP A 603 6.52 20.80 -3.70
CA ASP A 603 6.63 20.11 -4.99
C ASP A 603 7.85 19.17 -5.05
N HIS A 604 7.95 18.25 -4.09
CA HIS A 604 8.87 17.12 -4.08
C HIS A 604 8.32 15.99 -3.21
N PHE A 605 8.76 14.76 -3.46
CA PHE A 605 8.33 13.62 -2.66
C PHE A 605 8.91 13.70 -1.25
N ILE A 606 8.04 13.62 -0.25
CA ILE A 606 8.44 13.62 1.17
C ILE A 606 8.91 12.22 1.54
N GLN A 607 10.08 12.15 2.18
CA GLN A 607 10.68 10.89 2.64
C GLN A 607 9.84 10.22 3.74
N HIS A 608 10.27 9.04 4.17
CA HIS A 608 9.71 8.30 5.29
C HIS A 608 10.25 8.83 6.64
N GLY A 609 9.46 8.64 7.70
CA GLY A 609 9.83 9.00 9.06
C GLY A 609 8.62 9.26 9.95
N PRO A 610 8.79 9.65 11.21
CA PRO A 610 7.68 10.02 12.10
C PRO A 610 6.89 11.20 11.52
N VAL A 611 5.56 11.10 11.52
CA VAL A 611 4.65 12.09 10.90
C VAL A 611 4.94 13.52 11.36
N ASN A 612 5.17 13.72 12.66
CA ASN A 612 5.47 15.06 13.19
C ASN A 612 6.76 15.66 12.62
N ALA A 613 7.80 14.84 12.46
CA ALA A 613 9.05 15.30 11.84
C ALA A 613 8.84 15.63 10.34
N LEU A 614 7.99 14.88 9.65
CA LEU A 614 7.66 15.16 8.25
C LEU A 614 6.85 16.46 8.11
N TYR A 615 5.91 16.73 8.99
CA TYR A 615 5.21 18.03 9.02
C TYR A 615 6.16 19.19 9.29
N SER A 616 7.16 18.99 10.16
CA SER A 616 8.19 20.00 10.44
C SER A 616 9.05 20.28 9.19
N ILE A 617 9.45 19.23 8.46
CA ILE A 617 10.17 19.35 7.17
C ILE A 617 9.34 20.14 6.15
N CYS A 618 8.03 19.97 6.13
CA CYS A 618 7.12 20.70 5.24
C CYS A 618 6.78 22.11 5.75
N GLY A 619 7.19 22.48 6.97
CA GLY A 619 6.88 23.76 7.59
C GLY A 619 5.40 23.94 7.95
N ILE A 620 4.66 22.85 8.13
CA ILE A 620 3.22 22.86 8.49
C ILE A 620 2.95 22.22 9.86
N ASP A 621 3.99 22.08 10.68
CA ASP A 621 3.86 21.86 12.12
C ASP A 621 3.52 23.17 12.85
N GLN A 622 3.26 23.08 14.16
CA GLN A 622 2.90 24.25 14.95
C GLN A 622 3.93 25.38 14.82
N THR A 623 5.22 25.06 14.92
CA THR A 623 6.32 26.04 14.82
C THR A 623 6.41 26.68 13.44
N GLY A 624 6.33 25.88 12.37
CA GLY A 624 6.36 26.38 11.01
C GLY A 624 5.18 27.30 10.68
N ILE A 625 3.98 26.93 11.14
CA ILE A 625 2.79 27.76 11.03
C ILE A 625 2.96 29.06 11.82
N TYR A 626 3.37 29.00 13.10
CA TYR A 626 3.63 30.16 13.94
C TYR A 626 4.61 31.14 13.26
N ASN A 627 5.75 30.66 12.80
CA ASN A 627 6.74 31.51 12.14
C ASN A 627 6.19 32.19 10.88
N THR A 628 5.34 31.48 10.13
CA THR A 628 4.68 32.04 8.94
C THR A 628 3.66 33.10 9.33
N LEU A 629 2.87 32.88 10.37
CA LEU A 629 1.93 33.86 10.90
C LEU A 629 2.64 35.17 11.26
N ILE A 630 3.71 35.10 12.04
CA ILE A 630 4.47 36.27 12.47
C ILE A 630 5.15 36.97 11.30
N HIS A 631 5.73 36.22 10.36
CA HIS A 631 6.33 36.79 9.14
C HIS A 631 5.30 37.60 8.34
N ILE A 632 4.11 37.05 8.12
CA ILE A 632 3.06 37.72 7.33
C ILE A 632 2.46 38.92 8.07
N LEU A 633 2.38 38.87 9.40
CA LEU A 633 1.90 40.02 10.20
C LEU A 633 2.87 41.21 10.16
N ASN A 634 4.17 40.93 10.08
CA ASN A 634 5.24 41.95 10.05
C ASN A 634 5.58 42.47 8.65
N SER A 635 5.10 41.81 7.57
CA SER A 635 5.28 42.23 6.17
C SER A 635 4.13 43.13 5.70
#